data_dc606c49dc8cc825c6690d825fa188c6
#
_entry.id   dc606c49dc8cc825c6690d825fa188c6
#
_cell.length_a   1.000
_cell.length_b   1.000
_cell.length_c   1.000
_cell.angle_alpha   90.00
_cell.angle_beta   90.00
_cell.angle_gamma   90.00
#
_symmetry.space_group_name_H-M   'P 1'
#
loop_
_entity.id
_entity.type
_entity.pdbx_description
1 polymer ?
#
loop_
_entity_poly.entity_id
_entity_poly.type
_entity_poly.pdbx_seq_one_letter_code
_entity_poly.pdbx_strand_id
1 'polypeptide(L)'
;MEAQVMDAPRTQARNATTVLVEKRDGRIVDFDPVNIVEAVKSAFADLDKEVGPEEERMIRDLAGQVEGEIKERYNGPAKIEDIQNLVEHALIEDHLYEVARTYTNYRLNKDIERAKATDINEAVTRLVNRDESLVRENANKDSNVYATQRDLLAGAVSKASAFSMLPDAVANAHMKGDIHFHDADYSPFTSMNNCSLPDFGDMLRHGFALGNAMMDSPKSIGTAATQITQIIKDIAGAQYGGQTVNRADEMLEDYAKRDYAKNMDMARAMIPDSTPIAVAEDMVRGLKAQEPRWLHFENREPLPMDEAFDKDLPELDQLREVYAKIMTRKAIYDAMQTMEYQINSNRVSNGQTPFVTVGFGLGTSWFAREIQRAILLNRIHGLGKDRHTAIFPKLVFTIKHGINADEGDPNYDLKQLALECSTKRMYPDVVFYDNIVKITGSFKAPMGCRSFLQGWIDPKTGEDVEDGRMNLGVVTVNVPRIALESHGDVDRFWRLFDERMETAHQALQFRIMRCKQATPVNAPTLFRYGAFGRLDANDNVDQLFRNERATVSLGYIGLYEATAVFYGKNWMRDHGWDPQGKEFALEIVRRMNQLCKDWSAAEGYHYSVYSTPAESLTDRFNRIDRDKFGEVEGVTDHDFYTNSFHYPVWLQPTPMEKLDYEKDFPYYASGGFINYCEFPCLQANPKALEAVWDYAYNIGIGYLGTNTPIDHCFECGFEGDFEPTEEGFKCPECGNSDPDKCNVTKRTCGYLGNPVQRPMVHGRHEEIAHRVKHMAGETGRVTLGNGETREWFEETK
;
A
#
# COMPACT_ATOMS: atom_id res chain seq x y z
N MET A 1 -42.57 23.92 -42.94
CA MET A 1 -42.34 22.54 -43.39
C MET A 1 -42.75 21.67 -42.25
N GLU A 2 -43.85 21.00 -42.48
CA GLU A 2 -44.55 20.17 -41.47
C GLU A 2 -43.78 18.90 -41.15
N ALA A 3 -43.61 18.63 -39.87
CA ALA A 3 -43.10 17.36 -39.40
C ALA A 3 -44.26 16.35 -39.31
N GLN A 4 -44.16 15.30 -40.08
CA GLN A 4 -45.11 14.18 -40.06
C GLN A 4 -44.97 13.44 -38.71
N VAL A 5 -46.09 13.37 -38.00
CA VAL A 5 -46.30 12.50 -36.86
C VAL A 5 -46.48 11.07 -37.42
N MET A 6 -45.55 10.17 -37.04
CA MET A 6 -45.72 8.74 -37.31
C MET A 6 -46.63 8.14 -36.23
N ASP A 7 -47.70 7.53 -36.68
CA ASP A 7 -48.67 6.77 -35.88
C ASP A 7 -48.01 5.67 -35.07
N ALA A 8 -48.36 5.61 -33.79
CA ALA A 8 -48.04 4.50 -32.88
C ALA A 8 -48.82 3.22 -33.30
N PRO A 9 -48.21 2.03 -33.24
CA PRO A 9 -48.95 0.80 -33.59
C PRO A 9 -50.00 0.51 -32.53
N ARG A 10 -51.22 0.24 -33.01
CA ARG A 10 -52.41 -0.15 -32.24
C ARG A 10 -52.07 -1.38 -31.39
N THR A 11 -52.21 -1.22 -30.07
CA THR A 11 -52.19 -2.31 -29.08
C THR A 11 -53.36 -3.25 -29.37
N GLN A 12 -53.08 -4.45 -29.86
CA GLN A 12 -54.05 -5.54 -29.87
C GLN A 12 -54.34 -5.93 -28.41
N ALA A 13 -55.61 -6.04 -28.04
CA ALA A 13 -56.03 -6.52 -26.74
C ALA A 13 -55.47 -7.92 -26.53
N ARG A 14 -54.54 -8.07 -25.57
CA ARG A 14 -54.01 -9.37 -25.16
C ARG A 14 -54.99 -10.04 -24.21
N ASN A 15 -55.21 -11.32 -24.42
CA ASN A 15 -56.06 -12.19 -23.56
C ASN A 15 -55.48 -12.20 -22.12
N ALA A 16 -56.34 -12.11 -21.13
CA ALA A 16 -56.05 -11.95 -19.69
C ALA A 16 -55.43 -13.17 -18.98
N THR A 17 -54.67 -14.03 -19.66
CA THR A 17 -54.12 -15.29 -19.12
C THR A 17 -52.62 -15.49 -19.39
N THR A 18 -51.93 -14.54 -20.02
CA THR A 18 -50.51 -14.72 -20.36
C THR A 18 -49.63 -14.17 -19.24
N VAL A 19 -48.78 -15.01 -18.68
CA VAL A 19 -47.74 -14.61 -17.71
C VAL A 19 -46.68 -13.77 -18.43
N LEU A 20 -46.36 -12.63 -17.85
CA LEU A 20 -45.34 -11.73 -18.38
C LEU A 20 -44.07 -11.83 -17.58
N VAL A 21 -42.93 -11.73 -18.25
CA VAL A 21 -41.59 -11.77 -17.65
C VAL A 21 -40.86 -10.51 -17.99
N GLU A 22 -40.35 -9.84 -16.96
CA GLU A 22 -39.38 -8.75 -17.10
C GLU A 22 -37.97 -9.34 -17.21
N LYS A 23 -37.36 -9.19 -18.38
CA LYS A 23 -35.96 -9.57 -18.61
C LYS A 23 -35.04 -8.56 -17.92
N ARG A 24 -33.79 -8.94 -17.67
CA ARG A 24 -32.76 -8.09 -17.04
C ARG A 24 -32.48 -6.77 -17.77
N ASP A 25 -32.74 -6.73 -19.06
CA ASP A 25 -32.63 -5.52 -19.89
C ASP A 25 -33.91 -4.63 -19.89
N GLY A 26 -34.85 -4.92 -19.00
CA GLY A 26 -36.11 -4.20 -18.83
C GLY A 26 -37.18 -4.55 -19.89
N ARG A 27 -36.92 -5.44 -20.84
CA ARG A 27 -37.94 -5.87 -21.82
C ARG A 27 -38.95 -6.81 -21.17
N ILE A 28 -40.19 -6.57 -21.45
CA ILE A 28 -41.30 -7.43 -21.02
C ILE A 28 -41.63 -8.39 -22.17
N VAL A 29 -41.58 -9.69 -21.90
CA VAL A 29 -41.88 -10.77 -22.86
C VAL A 29 -42.88 -11.76 -22.28
N ASP A 30 -43.53 -12.57 -23.12
CA ASP A 30 -44.39 -13.65 -22.66
C ASP A 30 -43.53 -14.75 -21.99
N PHE A 31 -44.08 -15.34 -20.94
CA PHE A 31 -43.45 -16.48 -20.26
C PHE A 31 -43.52 -17.73 -21.17
N ASP A 32 -42.42 -18.40 -21.34
CA ASP A 32 -42.32 -19.65 -22.09
C ASP A 32 -41.70 -20.75 -21.18
N PRO A 33 -42.50 -21.74 -20.76
CA PRO A 33 -42.07 -22.83 -19.91
C PRO A 33 -40.99 -23.70 -20.54
N VAL A 34 -40.86 -23.69 -21.87
CA VAL A 34 -39.81 -24.45 -22.59
C VAL A 34 -38.42 -24.00 -22.17
N ASN A 35 -38.24 -22.74 -21.85
CA ASN A 35 -36.94 -22.23 -21.36
C ASN A 35 -36.53 -22.85 -20.02
N ILE A 36 -37.49 -23.14 -19.13
CA ILE A 36 -37.22 -23.86 -17.88
C ILE A 36 -36.87 -25.34 -18.18
N VAL A 37 -37.63 -25.96 -19.02
CA VAL A 37 -37.41 -27.37 -19.42
C VAL A 37 -36.01 -27.57 -20.01
N GLU A 38 -35.58 -26.71 -20.91
CA GLU A 38 -34.24 -26.79 -21.51
C GLU A 38 -33.13 -26.48 -20.49
N ALA A 39 -33.32 -25.52 -19.60
CA ALA A 39 -32.33 -25.20 -18.57
C ALA A 39 -32.14 -26.33 -17.54
N VAL A 40 -33.25 -26.98 -17.14
CA VAL A 40 -33.19 -28.14 -16.22
C VAL A 40 -32.61 -29.38 -16.93
N LYS A 41 -32.93 -29.63 -18.20
CA LYS A 41 -32.34 -30.72 -19.02
C LYS A 41 -30.81 -30.54 -19.13
N SER A 42 -30.36 -29.31 -19.32
CA SER A 42 -28.92 -28.99 -19.32
C SER A 42 -28.26 -29.36 -18.00
N ALA A 43 -28.93 -29.11 -16.86
CA ALA A 43 -28.39 -29.49 -15.57
C ALA A 43 -28.33 -31.02 -15.34
N PHE A 44 -29.22 -31.76 -15.93
CA PHE A 44 -29.12 -33.24 -15.95
C PHE A 44 -27.96 -33.72 -16.81
N ALA A 45 -27.78 -33.13 -17.98
CA ALA A 45 -26.68 -33.47 -18.90
C ALA A 45 -25.31 -33.18 -18.26
N ASP A 46 -25.17 -32.08 -17.53
CA ASP A 46 -23.94 -31.75 -16.81
C ASP A 46 -23.59 -32.71 -15.67
N LEU A 47 -24.57 -33.55 -15.26
CA LEU A 47 -24.39 -34.64 -14.28
C LEU A 47 -24.18 -36.01 -14.94
N ASP A 48 -23.95 -36.08 -16.25
CA ASP A 48 -23.92 -37.31 -17.06
C ASP A 48 -25.17 -38.21 -16.85
N LYS A 49 -26.34 -37.59 -16.54
CA LYS A 49 -27.60 -38.28 -16.36
C LYS A 49 -28.44 -38.15 -17.62
N GLU A 50 -28.80 -39.29 -18.21
CA GLU A 50 -29.75 -39.29 -19.33
C GLU A 50 -31.17 -38.92 -18.86
N VAL A 51 -31.84 -38.06 -19.62
CA VAL A 51 -33.23 -37.68 -19.40
C VAL A 51 -34.13 -38.66 -20.12
N GLY A 52 -34.66 -39.60 -19.38
CA GLY A 52 -35.65 -40.54 -19.89
C GLY A 52 -37.07 -39.96 -19.94
N PRO A 53 -38.07 -40.77 -20.43
CA PRO A 53 -39.45 -40.29 -20.54
C PRO A 53 -40.13 -39.93 -19.20
N GLU A 54 -39.69 -40.48 -18.09
CA GLU A 54 -40.18 -40.13 -16.72
C GLU A 54 -39.59 -38.84 -16.25
N GLU A 55 -38.29 -38.64 -16.42
CA GLU A 55 -37.63 -37.38 -16.07
C GLU A 55 -38.17 -36.23 -16.93
N GLU A 56 -38.39 -36.47 -18.23
CA GLU A 56 -38.94 -35.43 -19.10
C GLU A 56 -40.34 -35.00 -18.68
N ARG A 57 -41.17 -35.92 -18.21
CA ARG A 57 -42.51 -35.62 -17.70
C ARG A 57 -42.40 -34.78 -16.41
N MET A 58 -41.53 -35.22 -15.50
CA MET A 58 -41.28 -34.53 -14.22
C MET A 58 -40.77 -33.08 -14.44
N ILE A 59 -39.82 -32.87 -15.37
CA ILE A 59 -39.31 -31.54 -15.71
C ILE A 59 -40.41 -30.65 -16.28
N ARG A 60 -41.33 -31.19 -17.09
CA ARG A 60 -42.48 -30.45 -17.65
C ARG A 60 -43.49 -30.08 -16.55
N ASP A 61 -43.76 -31.03 -15.63
CA ASP A 61 -44.64 -30.81 -14.50
C ASP A 61 -44.09 -29.72 -13.58
N LEU A 62 -42.77 -29.74 -13.30
CA LEU A 62 -42.05 -28.71 -12.56
C LEU A 62 -42.16 -27.33 -13.25
N ALA A 63 -41.98 -27.26 -14.57
CA ALA A 63 -42.13 -26.01 -15.31
C ALA A 63 -43.56 -25.45 -15.22
N GLY A 64 -44.60 -26.36 -15.22
CA GLY A 64 -46.00 -26.01 -15.02
C GLY A 64 -46.31 -25.51 -13.58
N GLN A 65 -45.66 -26.12 -12.58
CA GLN A 65 -45.78 -25.68 -11.18
C GLN A 65 -45.23 -24.25 -11.02
N VAL A 66 -44.04 -23.96 -11.55
CA VAL A 66 -43.44 -22.63 -11.55
C VAL A 66 -44.34 -21.61 -12.26
N GLU A 67 -44.92 -21.95 -13.40
CA GLU A 67 -45.91 -21.11 -14.08
C GLU A 67 -47.12 -20.80 -13.20
N GLY A 68 -47.64 -21.80 -12.46
CA GLY A 68 -48.71 -21.65 -11.50
C GLY A 68 -48.37 -20.69 -10.38
N GLU A 69 -47.18 -20.85 -9.77
CA GLU A 69 -46.75 -19.99 -8.70
C GLU A 69 -46.54 -18.53 -9.15
N ILE A 70 -46.03 -18.31 -10.36
CA ILE A 70 -45.88 -16.98 -10.93
C ILE A 70 -47.26 -16.31 -11.03
N LYS A 71 -48.27 -17.05 -11.53
CA LYS A 71 -49.65 -16.52 -11.65
C LYS A 71 -50.28 -16.16 -10.30
N GLU A 72 -49.94 -16.90 -9.24
CA GLU A 72 -50.47 -16.64 -7.90
C GLU A 72 -49.73 -15.50 -7.19
N ARG A 73 -48.39 -15.41 -7.36
CA ARG A 73 -47.59 -14.45 -6.59
C ARG A 73 -47.48 -13.07 -7.23
N TYR A 74 -47.62 -12.96 -8.56
CA TYR A 74 -47.35 -11.73 -9.30
C TYR A 74 -48.60 -11.23 -10.03
N ASN A 75 -49.01 -9.99 -9.73
CA ASN A 75 -50.09 -9.29 -10.43
C ASN A 75 -49.59 -8.53 -11.66
N GLY A 76 -48.33 -8.71 -12.08
CA GLY A 76 -47.67 -8.04 -13.18
C GLY A 76 -46.49 -8.86 -13.69
N PRO A 77 -45.58 -8.28 -14.50
CA PRO A 77 -44.43 -9.00 -14.98
C PRO A 77 -43.54 -9.49 -13.84
N ALA A 78 -43.24 -10.78 -13.77
CA ALA A 78 -42.28 -11.37 -12.83
C ALA A 78 -40.84 -11.12 -13.31
N LYS A 79 -39.94 -10.78 -12.42
CA LYS A 79 -38.51 -10.66 -12.78
C LYS A 79 -37.93 -12.03 -13.08
N ILE A 80 -37.04 -12.09 -14.06
CA ILE A 80 -36.37 -13.35 -14.45
C ILE A 80 -35.65 -14.02 -13.28
N GLU A 81 -35.06 -13.22 -12.36
CA GLU A 81 -34.42 -13.69 -11.16
C GLU A 81 -35.37 -14.42 -10.22
N ASP A 82 -36.58 -13.89 -10.05
CA ASP A 82 -37.60 -14.50 -9.19
C ASP A 82 -38.05 -15.85 -9.77
N ILE A 83 -38.21 -15.91 -11.10
CA ILE A 83 -38.55 -17.16 -11.81
C ILE A 83 -37.45 -18.21 -11.59
N GLN A 84 -36.20 -17.82 -11.71
CA GLN A 84 -35.06 -18.70 -11.49
C GLN A 84 -34.99 -19.22 -10.04
N ASN A 85 -35.34 -18.38 -9.05
CA ASN A 85 -35.45 -18.80 -7.66
C ASN A 85 -36.58 -19.81 -7.46
N LEU A 86 -37.74 -19.62 -8.13
CA LEU A 86 -38.84 -20.58 -8.09
C LEU A 86 -38.47 -21.92 -8.67
N VAL A 87 -37.70 -21.95 -9.78
CA VAL A 87 -37.19 -23.20 -10.38
C VAL A 87 -36.24 -23.93 -9.41
N GLU A 88 -35.35 -23.20 -8.75
CA GLU A 88 -34.44 -23.78 -7.75
C GLU A 88 -35.22 -24.39 -6.58
N HIS A 89 -36.22 -23.65 -6.08
CA HIS A 89 -37.11 -24.13 -5.02
C HIS A 89 -37.88 -25.39 -5.41
N ALA A 90 -38.48 -25.43 -6.59
CA ALA A 90 -39.21 -26.58 -7.09
C ALA A 90 -38.32 -27.83 -7.24
N LEU A 91 -37.07 -27.64 -7.73
CA LEU A 91 -36.10 -28.75 -7.82
C LEU A 91 -35.71 -29.28 -6.43
N ILE A 92 -35.66 -28.44 -5.41
CA ILE A 92 -35.39 -28.86 -4.02
C ILE A 92 -36.60 -29.59 -3.43
N GLU A 93 -37.82 -29.11 -3.68
CA GLU A 93 -39.06 -29.73 -3.20
C GLU A 93 -39.27 -31.12 -3.81
N ASP A 94 -38.91 -31.29 -5.07
CA ASP A 94 -38.92 -32.59 -5.77
C ASP A 94 -37.69 -33.51 -5.42
N HIS A 95 -36.91 -33.14 -4.39
CA HIS A 95 -35.75 -33.89 -3.89
C HIS A 95 -34.62 -34.08 -4.92
N LEU A 96 -34.56 -33.24 -5.96
CA LEU A 96 -33.54 -33.24 -7.00
C LEU A 96 -32.31 -32.39 -6.60
N TYR A 97 -31.77 -32.59 -5.42
CA TYR A 97 -30.73 -31.73 -4.80
C TYR A 97 -29.47 -31.57 -5.66
N GLU A 98 -29.01 -32.62 -6.34
CA GLU A 98 -27.86 -32.57 -7.24
C GLU A 98 -28.15 -31.73 -8.48
N VAL A 99 -29.32 -31.88 -9.05
CA VAL A 99 -29.76 -31.11 -10.22
C VAL A 99 -29.97 -29.65 -9.84
N ALA A 100 -30.60 -29.39 -8.68
CA ALA A 100 -30.76 -28.02 -8.13
C ALA A 100 -29.38 -27.33 -7.98
N ARG A 101 -28.40 -28.01 -7.37
CA ARG A 101 -27.02 -27.48 -7.21
C ARG A 101 -26.35 -27.20 -8.56
N THR A 102 -26.52 -28.10 -9.54
CA THR A 102 -25.93 -27.91 -10.86
C THR A 102 -26.62 -26.79 -11.63
N TYR A 103 -27.93 -26.69 -11.53
CA TYR A 103 -28.74 -25.60 -12.09
C TYR A 103 -28.29 -24.23 -11.50
N THR A 104 -28.14 -24.16 -10.19
CA THR A 104 -27.66 -22.93 -9.49
C THR A 104 -26.25 -22.58 -9.91
N ASN A 105 -25.33 -23.54 -10.02
CA ASN A 105 -23.97 -23.32 -10.51
C ASN A 105 -23.97 -22.88 -11.98
N TYR A 106 -24.77 -23.51 -12.84
CA TYR A 106 -24.90 -23.09 -14.24
C TYR A 106 -25.43 -21.66 -14.36
N ARG A 107 -26.46 -21.32 -13.58
CA ARG A 107 -27.00 -19.96 -13.49
C ARG A 107 -25.91 -18.97 -13.08
N LEU A 108 -25.18 -19.27 -12.01
CA LEU A 108 -24.10 -18.44 -11.50
C LEU A 108 -23.00 -18.24 -12.56
N ASN A 109 -22.60 -19.31 -13.24
CA ASN A 109 -21.61 -19.23 -14.32
C ASN A 109 -22.11 -18.40 -15.50
N LYS A 110 -23.37 -18.56 -15.89
CA LYS A 110 -23.99 -17.72 -16.94
C LYS A 110 -24.12 -16.25 -16.53
N ASP A 111 -24.36 -15.97 -15.27
CA ASP A 111 -24.39 -14.61 -14.76
C ASP A 111 -22.99 -14.00 -14.72
N ILE A 112 -21.97 -14.79 -14.37
CA ILE A 112 -20.57 -14.42 -14.45
C ILE A 112 -20.17 -14.14 -15.92
N GLU A 113 -20.52 -15.01 -16.88
CA GLU A 113 -20.22 -14.79 -18.30
C GLU A 113 -20.90 -13.54 -18.88
N ARG A 114 -22.14 -13.27 -18.46
CA ARG A 114 -22.87 -12.06 -18.88
C ARG A 114 -22.31 -10.81 -18.22
N ALA A 115 -21.99 -10.87 -16.94
CA ALA A 115 -21.29 -9.81 -16.22
C ALA A 115 -19.97 -9.48 -16.94
N LYS A 116 -19.18 -10.48 -17.34
CA LYS A 116 -17.93 -10.28 -18.09
C LYS A 116 -18.10 -9.50 -19.40
N ALA A 117 -19.16 -9.74 -20.15
CA ALA A 117 -19.40 -9.06 -21.43
C ALA A 117 -20.00 -7.65 -21.23
N THR A 118 -20.80 -7.46 -20.17
CA THR A 118 -21.42 -6.18 -19.82
C THR A 118 -20.42 -5.29 -19.10
N ASP A 119 -19.58 -5.86 -18.21
CA ASP A 119 -18.63 -5.14 -17.36
C ASP A 119 -17.56 -4.39 -18.16
N ILE A 120 -17.05 -4.94 -19.27
CA ILE A 120 -16.03 -4.22 -20.07
C ILE A 120 -16.65 -2.98 -20.70
N ASN A 121 -17.79 -3.11 -21.38
CA ASN A 121 -18.46 -1.99 -22.03
C ASN A 121 -18.98 -0.98 -21.01
N GLU A 122 -19.49 -1.43 -19.88
CA GLU A 122 -19.92 -0.58 -18.80
C GLU A 122 -18.73 0.15 -18.16
N ALA A 123 -17.64 -0.56 -17.84
CA ALA A 123 -16.43 0.04 -17.30
C ALA A 123 -15.81 1.06 -18.27
N VAL A 124 -15.78 0.78 -19.57
CA VAL A 124 -15.34 1.73 -20.59
C VAL A 124 -16.25 2.95 -20.63
N THR A 125 -17.57 2.74 -20.60
CA THR A 125 -18.55 3.84 -20.61
C THR A 125 -18.44 4.70 -19.36
N ARG A 126 -18.28 4.09 -18.19
CA ARG A 126 -18.06 4.78 -16.92
C ARG A 126 -16.76 5.59 -16.93
N LEU A 127 -15.66 5.04 -17.49
CA LEU A 127 -14.40 5.77 -17.65
C LEU A 127 -14.53 6.97 -18.59
N VAL A 128 -15.23 6.81 -19.73
CA VAL A 128 -15.51 7.90 -20.66
C VAL A 128 -16.34 9.00 -19.99
N ASN A 129 -17.31 8.62 -19.17
CA ASN A 129 -18.14 9.53 -18.38
C ASN A 129 -17.45 10.04 -17.10
N ARG A 130 -16.19 9.65 -16.86
CA ARG A 130 -15.39 10.04 -15.68
C ARG A 130 -16.06 9.68 -14.35
N ASP A 131 -16.62 8.48 -14.26
CA ASP A 131 -17.19 7.96 -13.04
C ASP A 131 -16.17 8.02 -11.89
N GLU A 132 -16.52 8.71 -10.82
CA GLU A 132 -15.66 9.03 -9.71
C GLU A 132 -15.09 7.78 -9.01
N SER A 133 -15.87 6.72 -8.90
CA SER A 133 -15.43 5.49 -8.25
C SER A 133 -14.27 4.79 -8.98
N LEU A 134 -14.20 4.94 -10.33
CA LEU A 134 -13.12 4.40 -11.13
C LEU A 134 -11.91 5.34 -11.19
N VAL A 135 -12.15 6.65 -11.31
CA VAL A 135 -11.05 7.62 -11.40
C VAL A 135 -10.39 7.92 -10.04
N ARG A 136 -11.07 7.62 -8.93
CA ARG A 136 -10.60 7.81 -7.54
C ARG A 136 -10.04 6.55 -6.88
N GLU A 137 -10.07 5.41 -7.56
CA GLU A 137 -9.64 4.12 -6.99
C GLU A 137 -8.19 4.13 -6.51
N ASN A 138 -7.32 4.88 -7.19
CA ASN A 138 -5.90 4.99 -6.85
C ASN A 138 -5.48 6.45 -6.71
N ALA A 139 -5.27 6.90 -5.49
CA ALA A 139 -4.86 8.26 -5.14
C ALA A 139 -3.51 8.70 -5.75
N ASN A 140 -2.71 7.78 -6.30
CA ASN A 140 -1.43 8.08 -6.93
C ASN A 140 -1.50 8.19 -8.46
N LYS A 141 -2.68 7.94 -9.04
CA LYS A 141 -2.95 8.05 -10.47
C LYS A 141 -3.76 9.33 -10.75
N ASP A 142 -3.17 10.28 -11.47
CA ASP A 142 -3.87 11.48 -11.91
C ASP A 142 -4.71 11.16 -13.16
N SER A 143 -6.00 10.93 -12.98
CA SER A 143 -6.94 10.55 -14.04
C SER A 143 -7.14 11.60 -15.14
N ASN A 144 -6.61 12.81 -14.98
CA ASN A 144 -6.64 13.85 -16.01
C ASN A 144 -5.55 13.67 -17.08
N VAL A 145 -4.52 12.88 -16.77
CA VAL A 145 -3.37 12.67 -17.67
C VAL A 145 -3.67 11.56 -18.67
N TYR A 146 -3.44 11.77 -19.95
CA TYR A 146 -3.72 10.81 -21.02
C TYR A 146 -3.07 9.42 -20.81
N ALA A 147 -1.83 9.38 -20.30
CA ALA A 147 -1.17 8.12 -20.00
C ALA A 147 -1.92 7.33 -18.93
N THR A 148 -2.41 8.01 -17.90
CA THR A 148 -3.24 7.41 -16.84
C THR A 148 -4.60 6.95 -17.36
N GLN A 149 -5.24 7.72 -18.24
CA GLN A 149 -6.52 7.30 -18.85
C GLN A 149 -6.37 6.00 -19.65
N ARG A 150 -5.25 5.84 -20.37
CA ARG A 150 -4.93 4.58 -21.06
C ARG A 150 -4.69 3.42 -20.11
N ASP A 151 -4.01 3.67 -18.99
CA ASP A 151 -3.75 2.67 -17.97
C ASP A 151 -5.04 2.23 -17.26
N LEU A 152 -5.92 3.19 -16.93
CA LEU A 152 -7.24 2.90 -16.36
C LEU A 152 -8.09 2.03 -17.30
N LEU A 153 -8.06 2.29 -18.62
CA LEU A 153 -8.73 1.45 -19.60
C LEU A 153 -8.14 0.04 -19.64
N ALA A 154 -6.82 -0.07 -19.65
CA ALA A 154 -6.14 -1.37 -19.59
C ALA A 154 -6.48 -2.11 -18.28
N GLY A 155 -6.51 -1.40 -17.16
CA GLY A 155 -6.90 -1.94 -15.86
C GLY A 155 -8.34 -2.46 -15.82
N ALA A 156 -9.29 -1.76 -16.43
CA ALA A 156 -10.67 -2.20 -16.53
C ALA A 156 -10.81 -3.52 -17.31
N VAL A 157 -10.11 -3.63 -18.45
CA VAL A 157 -10.06 -4.87 -19.25
C VAL A 157 -9.37 -5.99 -18.47
N SER A 158 -8.28 -5.69 -17.80
CA SER A 158 -7.55 -6.65 -16.96
C SER A 158 -8.43 -7.21 -15.84
N LYS A 159 -9.13 -6.35 -15.09
CA LYS A 159 -10.07 -6.76 -14.02
C LYS A 159 -11.17 -7.68 -14.56
N ALA A 160 -11.82 -7.31 -15.65
CA ALA A 160 -12.86 -8.13 -16.26
C ALA A 160 -12.32 -9.50 -16.71
N SER A 161 -11.09 -9.55 -17.24
CA SER A 161 -10.42 -10.78 -17.63
C SER A 161 -9.94 -11.61 -16.42
N ALA A 162 -9.55 -10.95 -15.33
CA ALA A 162 -9.02 -11.60 -14.14
C ALA A 162 -9.97 -12.67 -13.58
N PHE A 163 -11.25 -12.34 -13.46
CA PHE A 163 -12.26 -13.25 -12.91
C PHE A 163 -12.52 -14.49 -13.79
N SER A 164 -12.18 -14.43 -15.09
CA SER A 164 -12.22 -15.60 -15.97
C SER A 164 -10.96 -16.48 -15.90
N MET A 165 -9.88 -15.93 -15.37
CA MET A 165 -8.59 -16.64 -15.25
C MET A 165 -8.40 -17.24 -13.86
N LEU A 166 -9.03 -16.66 -12.83
CA LEU A 166 -8.97 -17.17 -11.46
C LEU A 166 -9.74 -18.48 -11.32
N PRO A 167 -9.33 -19.39 -10.39
CA PRO A 167 -10.17 -20.51 -9.98
C PRO A 167 -11.55 -20.01 -9.53
N ASP A 168 -12.60 -20.72 -9.89
CA ASP A 168 -13.99 -20.31 -9.61
C ASP A 168 -14.25 -20.02 -8.13
N ALA A 169 -13.70 -20.84 -7.23
CA ALA A 169 -13.81 -20.61 -5.79
C ALA A 169 -13.20 -19.26 -5.37
N VAL A 170 -12.06 -18.89 -5.93
CA VAL A 170 -11.35 -17.63 -5.65
C VAL A 170 -12.10 -16.43 -6.24
N ALA A 171 -12.55 -16.55 -7.50
CA ALA A 171 -13.32 -15.49 -8.15
C ALA A 171 -14.62 -15.19 -7.37
N ASN A 172 -15.37 -16.25 -7.01
CA ASN A 172 -16.60 -16.15 -6.24
C ASN A 172 -16.37 -15.53 -4.85
N ALA A 173 -15.33 -15.95 -4.13
CA ALA A 173 -15.00 -15.42 -2.82
C ALA A 173 -14.59 -13.94 -2.89
N HIS A 174 -13.87 -13.53 -3.96
CA HIS A 174 -13.55 -12.12 -4.19
C HIS A 174 -14.82 -11.30 -4.45
N MET A 175 -15.69 -11.76 -5.34
CA MET A 175 -16.93 -11.05 -5.70
C MET A 175 -17.86 -10.90 -4.51
N LYS A 176 -18.00 -11.94 -3.69
CA LYS A 176 -18.82 -11.92 -2.47
C LYS A 176 -18.21 -11.05 -1.34
N GLY A 177 -16.93 -10.70 -1.42
CA GLY A 177 -16.24 -9.94 -0.38
C GLY A 177 -15.70 -10.80 0.76
N ASP A 178 -15.58 -12.10 0.59
CA ASP A 178 -14.97 -13.02 1.57
C ASP A 178 -13.46 -12.84 1.62
N ILE A 179 -12.87 -12.63 0.46
CA ILE A 179 -11.45 -12.29 0.26
C ILE A 179 -11.30 -11.13 -0.74
N HIS A 180 -10.10 -10.57 -0.80
CA HIS A 180 -9.72 -9.64 -1.85
C HIS A 180 -8.45 -10.13 -2.54
N PHE A 181 -8.56 -10.45 -3.82
CA PHE A 181 -7.44 -10.68 -4.69
C PHE A 181 -6.95 -9.31 -5.18
N HIS A 182 -5.80 -8.84 -4.65
CA HIS A 182 -5.30 -7.50 -4.93
C HIS A 182 -4.84 -7.31 -6.37
N ASP A 183 -4.85 -6.07 -6.84
CA ASP A 183 -4.24 -5.64 -8.09
C ASP A 183 -4.73 -6.41 -9.33
N ALA A 184 -6.04 -6.70 -9.38
CA ALA A 184 -6.67 -7.38 -10.50
C ALA A 184 -6.62 -6.57 -11.81
N ASP A 185 -6.29 -5.29 -11.72
CA ASP A 185 -5.98 -4.41 -12.86
C ASP A 185 -4.63 -4.72 -13.53
N TYR A 186 -3.76 -5.48 -12.89
CA TYR A 186 -2.48 -5.96 -13.43
C TYR A 186 -2.36 -7.48 -13.46
N SER A 187 -2.69 -8.15 -12.36
CA SER A 187 -2.57 -9.60 -12.19
C SER A 187 -3.95 -10.25 -12.02
N PRO A 188 -4.29 -11.34 -12.68
CA PRO A 188 -3.40 -12.30 -13.35
C PRO A 188 -3.13 -12.03 -14.83
N PHE A 189 -3.64 -10.96 -15.41
CA PHE A 189 -3.45 -10.68 -16.84
C PHE A 189 -1.97 -10.61 -17.21
N THR A 190 -1.17 -9.90 -16.41
CA THR A 190 0.31 -9.91 -16.50
C THR A 190 0.94 -10.85 -15.48
N SER A 191 2.20 -11.26 -15.71
CA SER A 191 3.00 -12.04 -14.77
C SER A 191 3.84 -11.18 -13.83
N MET A 192 3.43 -9.93 -13.60
CA MET A 192 4.13 -8.98 -12.75
C MET A 192 4.11 -9.41 -11.28
N ASN A 193 5.19 -9.11 -10.56
CA ASN A 193 5.26 -9.18 -9.10
C ASN A 193 4.74 -7.88 -8.46
N ASN A 194 4.52 -7.93 -7.15
CA ASN A 194 4.05 -6.80 -6.36
C ASN A 194 5.21 -5.85 -6.01
N CYS A 195 5.75 -5.95 -4.81
CA CYS A 195 6.81 -5.07 -4.29
C CYS A 195 8.19 -5.70 -4.43
N SER A 196 9.22 -4.86 -4.39
CA SER A 196 10.60 -5.33 -4.51
C SER A 196 11.59 -4.57 -3.65
N LEU A 197 12.68 -5.26 -3.34
CA LEU A 197 13.91 -4.74 -2.76
C LEU A 197 15.03 -4.98 -3.79
N PRO A 198 15.11 -4.14 -4.85
CA PRO A 198 16.11 -4.34 -5.91
C PRO A 198 17.52 -4.14 -5.40
N ASP A 199 18.48 -4.90 -5.92
CA ASP A 199 19.90 -4.68 -5.65
C ASP A 199 20.46 -3.54 -6.51
N PHE A 200 20.18 -2.30 -6.10
CA PHE A 200 20.72 -1.11 -6.74
C PHE A 200 22.26 -1.10 -6.69
N GLY A 201 22.84 -1.65 -5.64
CA GLY A 201 24.29 -1.74 -5.47
C GLY A 201 24.92 -2.61 -6.54
N ASP A 202 24.36 -3.79 -6.84
CA ASP A 202 24.82 -4.65 -7.93
C ASP A 202 24.68 -3.97 -9.29
N MET A 203 23.51 -3.36 -9.54
CA MET A 203 23.26 -2.68 -10.81
C MET A 203 24.24 -1.55 -11.08
N LEU A 204 24.51 -0.71 -10.07
CA LEU A 204 25.45 0.41 -10.19
C LEU A 204 26.91 -0.06 -10.33
N ARG A 205 27.30 -1.15 -9.67
CA ARG A 205 28.68 -1.69 -9.78
C ARG A 205 28.96 -2.34 -11.11
N HIS A 206 28.04 -3.15 -11.61
CA HIS A 206 28.23 -4.03 -12.76
C HIS A 206 27.58 -3.52 -14.04
N GLY A 207 26.87 -2.40 -13.97
CA GLY A 207 26.13 -1.85 -15.10
C GLY A 207 24.80 -2.60 -15.38
N PHE A 208 23.98 -1.96 -16.15
CA PHE A 208 22.64 -2.43 -16.52
C PHE A 208 22.22 -1.83 -17.87
N ALA A 209 21.23 -2.42 -18.52
CA ALA A 209 20.68 -1.85 -19.73
C ALA A 209 19.29 -1.26 -19.49
N LEU A 210 19.04 -0.09 -20.08
CA LEU A 210 17.71 0.53 -20.19
C LEU A 210 17.43 0.84 -21.66
N GLY A 211 16.40 0.22 -22.21
CA GLY A 211 16.11 0.29 -23.64
C GLY A 211 17.32 -0.16 -24.47
N ASN A 212 17.87 0.73 -25.30
CA ASN A 212 19.02 0.46 -26.16
C ASN A 212 20.36 0.93 -25.55
N ALA A 213 20.35 1.49 -24.34
CA ALA A 213 21.53 2.03 -23.69
C ALA A 213 22.09 1.06 -22.64
N MET A 214 23.39 0.73 -22.74
CA MET A 214 24.13 0.08 -21.68
C MET A 214 24.72 1.14 -20.78
N MET A 215 24.41 1.08 -19.48
CA MET A 215 24.90 1.99 -18.46
C MET A 215 26.13 1.39 -17.77
N ASP A 216 27.19 2.16 -17.73
CA ASP A 216 28.41 1.79 -16.97
C ASP A 216 28.31 2.24 -15.51
N SER A 217 29.19 1.71 -14.65
CA SER A 217 29.31 2.13 -13.26
C SER A 217 29.54 3.65 -13.15
N PRO A 218 28.73 4.37 -12.33
CA PRO A 218 28.84 5.82 -12.21
C PRO A 218 30.17 6.26 -11.58
N LYS A 219 30.67 7.43 -12.00
CA LYS A 219 31.94 8.00 -11.53
C LYS A 219 31.74 9.15 -10.54
N SER A 220 30.50 9.49 -10.18
CA SER A 220 30.15 10.55 -9.24
C SER A 220 28.83 10.22 -8.55
N ILE A 221 28.60 10.85 -7.41
CA ILE A 221 27.33 10.69 -6.70
C ILE A 221 26.14 11.26 -7.50
N GLY A 222 26.33 12.35 -8.25
CA GLY A 222 25.28 12.91 -9.09
C GLY A 222 24.85 11.96 -10.21
N THR A 223 25.82 11.25 -10.84
CA THR A 223 25.53 10.23 -11.86
C THR A 223 24.86 9.02 -11.22
N ALA A 224 25.30 8.57 -10.04
CA ALA A 224 24.69 7.46 -9.32
C ALA A 224 23.22 7.76 -8.96
N ALA A 225 22.94 8.94 -8.40
CA ALA A 225 21.59 9.38 -8.07
C ALA A 225 20.69 9.42 -9.33
N THR A 226 21.18 9.90 -10.45
CA THR A 226 20.45 9.91 -11.73
C THR A 226 20.18 8.49 -12.23
N GLN A 227 21.16 7.59 -12.19
CA GLN A 227 20.97 6.20 -12.59
C GLN A 227 19.97 5.48 -11.69
N ILE A 228 20.00 5.71 -10.38
CA ILE A 228 19.00 5.17 -9.43
C ILE A 228 17.59 5.60 -9.85
N THR A 229 17.36 6.86 -10.17
CA THR A 229 16.03 7.34 -10.59
C THR A 229 15.57 6.74 -11.91
N GLN A 230 16.49 6.46 -12.82
CA GLN A 230 16.20 5.75 -14.08
C GLN A 230 15.80 4.29 -13.81
N ILE A 231 16.53 3.60 -12.94
CA ILE A 231 16.21 2.22 -12.51
C ILE A 231 14.84 2.20 -11.84
N ILE A 232 14.58 3.12 -10.89
CA ILE A 232 13.30 3.26 -10.20
C ILE A 232 12.14 3.37 -11.18
N LYS A 233 12.29 4.21 -12.21
CA LYS A 233 11.29 4.43 -13.23
C LYS A 233 11.00 3.18 -14.07
N ASP A 234 12.04 2.46 -14.46
CA ASP A 234 11.91 1.26 -15.27
C ASP A 234 11.28 0.11 -14.48
N ILE A 235 11.73 -0.11 -13.24
CA ILE A 235 11.14 -1.10 -12.32
C ILE A 235 9.67 -0.79 -12.05
N ALA A 236 9.29 0.48 -11.83
CA ALA A 236 7.91 0.87 -11.62
C ALA A 236 6.99 0.62 -12.84
N GLY A 237 7.57 0.41 -14.03
CA GLY A 237 6.85 -0.06 -15.22
C GLY A 237 6.78 -1.58 -15.35
N ALA A 238 7.57 -2.31 -14.57
CA ALA A 238 7.71 -3.77 -14.63
C ALA A 238 7.07 -4.51 -13.44
N GLN A 239 6.57 -3.78 -12.45
CA GLN A 239 5.84 -4.29 -11.28
C GLN A 239 4.71 -3.34 -10.92
N TYR A 240 3.74 -3.78 -10.10
CA TYR A 240 2.61 -2.93 -9.72
C TYR A 240 2.70 -2.37 -8.30
N GLY A 241 3.56 -2.90 -7.45
CA GLY A 241 3.80 -2.39 -6.10
C GLY A 241 5.00 -1.45 -5.99
N GLY A 242 5.39 -1.16 -4.77
CA GLY A 242 6.50 -0.26 -4.46
C GLY A 242 7.87 -0.94 -4.51
N GLN A 243 8.90 -0.12 -4.57
CA GLN A 243 10.30 -0.54 -4.50
C GLN A 243 11.06 0.25 -3.44
N THR A 244 12.17 -0.27 -2.96
CA THR A 244 12.95 0.39 -1.91
C THR A 244 14.42 0.45 -2.28
N VAL A 245 14.99 1.65 -2.18
CA VAL A 245 16.43 1.88 -2.14
C VAL A 245 16.87 1.63 -0.70
N ASN A 246 17.43 0.46 -0.45
CA ASN A 246 17.84 0.05 0.88
C ASN A 246 19.21 0.63 1.22
N ARG A 247 19.40 1.12 2.46
CA ARG A 247 20.67 1.63 2.98
C ARG A 247 21.35 2.62 2.02
N ALA A 248 20.59 3.64 1.58
CA ALA A 248 21.01 4.56 0.54
C ALA A 248 22.31 5.33 0.89
N ASP A 249 22.48 5.69 2.15
CA ASP A 249 23.64 6.39 2.69
C ASP A 249 24.93 5.58 2.55
N GLU A 250 24.89 4.28 2.86
CA GLU A 250 26.02 3.37 2.73
C GLU A 250 26.27 2.99 1.26
N MET A 251 25.21 2.72 0.50
CA MET A 251 25.33 2.35 -0.92
C MET A 251 25.93 3.47 -1.77
N LEU A 252 25.59 4.72 -1.48
CA LEU A 252 26.08 5.89 -2.24
C LEU A 252 27.44 6.40 -1.76
N GLU A 253 27.95 5.92 -0.64
CA GLU A 253 29.20 6.40 -0.03
C GLU A 253 30.40 6.33 -0.97
N ASP A 254 30.57 5.23 -1.72
CA ASP A 254 31.69 5.06 -2.63
C ASP A 254 31.69 6.09 -3.77
N TYR A 255 30.51 6.50 -4.21
CA TYR A 255 30.39 7.53 -5.25
C TYR A 255 30.69 8.93 -4.71
N ALA A 256 30.35 9.20 -3.46
CA ALA A 256 30.73 10.42 -2.76
C ALA A 256 32.24 10.50 -2.53
N LYS A 257 32.90 9.38 -2.20
CA LYS A 257 34.37 9.28 -2.10
C LYS A 257 35.07 9.57 -3.43
N ARG A 258 34.48 9.14 -4.56
CA ARG A 258 35.00 9.47 -5.89
C ARG A 258 34.95 10.97 -6.17
N ASP A 259 33.85 11.63 -5.82
CA ASP A 259 33.76 13.09 -5.95
C ASP A 259 34.75 13.81 -5.00
N TYR A 260 34.94 13.31 -3.79
CA TYR A 260 35.93 13.85 -2.86
C TYR A 260 37.33 13.77 -3.44
N ALA A 261 37.74 12.63 -3.98
CA ALA A 261 39.05 12.47 -4.63
C ALA A 261 39.22 13.48 -5.78
N LYS A 262 38.23 13.63 -6.64
CA LYS A 262 38.20 14.63 -7.71
C LYS A 262 38.30 16.06 -7.17
N ASN A 263 37.59 16.37 -6.10
CA ASN A 263 37.61 17.69 -5.46
C ASN A 263 38.94 17.97 -4.77
N MET A 264 39.66 16.96 -4.25
CA MET A 264 41.03 17.07 -3.76
C MET A 264 42.01 17.44 -4.87
N ASP A 265 41.89 16.81 -6.06
CA ASP A 265 42.72 17.16 -7.21
C ASP A 265 42.42 18.61 -7.67
N MET A 266 41.16 19.01 -7.63
CA MET A 266 40.78 20.39 -7.92
C MET A 266 41.31 21.36 -6.86
N ALA A 267 41.28 21.01 -5.58
CA ALA A 267 41.82 21.81 -4.50
C ALA A 267 43.35 22.04 -4.67
N ARG A 268 44.09 20.99 -5.05
CA ARG A 268 45.54 21.11 -5.36
C ARG A 268 45.81 22.04 -6.54
N ALA A 269 44.94 22.02 -7.55
CA ALA A 269 45.05 22.92 -8.69
C ALA A 269 44.71 24.38 -8.34
N MET A 270 43.72 24.59 -7.49
CA MET A 270 43.25 25.92 -7.04
C MET A 270 44.14 26.53 -5.96
N ILE A 271 44.74 25.71 -5.13
CA ILE A 271 45.62 26.07 -4.02
C ILE A 271 46.98 25.34 -4.24
N PRO A 272 47.84 25.76 -5.19
CA PRO A 272 49.14 25.15 -5.42
C PRO A 272 50.07 25.38 -4.24
N ASP A 273 51.16 24.59 -4.12
CA ASP A 273 52.11 24.65 -2.98
C ASP A 273 52.76 26.03 -2.77
N SER A 274 52.79 26.87 -3.80
CA SER A 274 53.28 28.25 -3.73
C SER A 274 52.25 29.24 -3.17
N THR A 275 51.03 28.84 -2.86
CA THR A 275 49.97 29.73 -2.36
C THR A 275 50.28 30.13 -0.91
N PRO A 276 50.31 31.41 -0.57
CA PRO A 276 50.41 31.84 0.84
C PRO A 276 49.21 31.34 1.65
N ILE A 277 49.46 30.86 2.86
CA ILE A 277 48.44 30.28 3.72
C ILE A 277 47.25 31.26 3.92
N ALA A 278 47.50 32.54 4.21
CA ALA A 278 46.45 33.55 4.38
C ALA A 278 45.57 33.70 3.11
N VAL A 279 46.12 33.52 1.91
CA VAL A 279 45.35 33.55 0.66
C VAL A 279 44.49 32.29 0.55
N ALA A 280 45.05 31.13 0.87
CA ALA A 280 44.30 29.86 0.87
C ALA A 280 43.16 29.90 1.91
N GLU A 281 43.39 30.42 3.11
CA GLU A 281 42.37 30.63 4.13
C GLU A 281 41.23 31.55 3.65
N ASP A 282 41.55 32.68 2.99
CA ASP A 282 40.53 33.58 2.45
C ASP A 282 39.70 32.90 1.33
N MET A 283 40.34 32.09 0.49
CA MET A 283 39.65 31.30 -0.55
C MET A 283 38.67 30.32 0.09
N VAL A 284 39.11 29.53 1.07
CA VAL A 284 38.28 28.54 1.76
C VAL A 284 37.12 29.22 2.54
N ARG A 285 37.45 30.35 3.24
CA ARG A 285 36.45 31.15 3.94
C ARG A 285 35.40 31.70 2.99
N GLY A 286 35.80 32.20 1.83
CA GLY A 286 34.88 32.69 0.81
C GLY A 286 33.98 31.58 0.25
N LEU A 287 34.51 30.36 0.08
CA LEU A 287 33.74 29.18 -0.32
C LEU A 287 32.71 28.78 0.77
N LYS A 288 33.18 28.72 2.03
CA LYS A 288 32.35 28.41 3.18
C LYS A 288 31.19 29.39 3.35
N ALA A 289 31.39 30.66 3.11
CA ALA A 289 30.35 31.68 3.17
C ALA A 289 29.23 31.50 2.14
N GLN A 290 29.45 30.72 1.08
CA GLN A 290 28.42 30.39 0.07
C GLN A 290 27.62 29.14 0.43
N GLU A 291 28.10 28.30 1.33
CA GLU A 291 27.51 27.01 1.69
C GLU A 291 26.05 27.15 2.20
N PRO A 292 25.70 28.11 3.08
CA PRO A 292 24.31 28.27 3.53
C PRO A 292 23.33 28.49 2.37
N ARG A 293 23.75 29.22 1.33
CA ARG A 293 22.93 29.45 0.13
C ARG A 293 22.74 28.18 -0.68
N TRP A 294 23.78 27.37 -0.83
CA TRP A 294 23.72 26.13 -1.61
C TRP A 294 22.89 25.04 -0.93
N LEU A 295 22.96 25.01 0.42
CA LEU A 295 22.32 23.99 1.24
C LEU A 295 20.98 24.46 1.82
N HIS A 296 20.49 25.63 1.40
CA HIS A 296 19.27 26.24 1.93
C HIS A 296 19.24 26.38 3.47
N PHE A 297 20.38 26.80 4.04
CA PHE A 297 20.54 27.01 5.48
C PHE A 297 20.14 28.42 5.97
N GLU A 298 19.37 29.17 5.23
CA GLU A 298 19.09 30.58 5.48
C GLU A 298 18.66 30.92 6.92
N ASN A 299 18.11 29.92 7.62
CA ASN A 299 17.67 30.05 9.02
C ASN A 299 18.39 29.06 9.98
N ARG A 300 19.57 28.56 9.61
CA ARG A 300 20.35 27.59 10.41
C ARG A 300 21.77 28.11 10.63
N GLU A 301 22.34 27.64 11.73
CA GLU A 301 23.77 27.85 11.93
C GLU A 301 24.57 27.12 10.88
N PRO A 302 25.63 27.73 10.32
CA PRO A 302 26.52 27.08 9.41
C PRO A 302 27.15 25.83 10.07
N LEU A 303 27.31 24.77 9.28
CA LEU A 303 28.01 23.57 9.77
C LEU A 303 29.43 23.94 10.24
N PRO A 304 29.91 23.40 11.38
CA PRO A 304 31.25 23.67 11.87
C PRO A 304 32.32 23.40 10.83
N MET A 305 33.38 24.21 10.81
CA MET A 305 34.52 23.98 9.93
C MET A 305 35.43 22.84 10.42
N ASP A 306 35.30 22.50 11.69
CA ASP A 306 36.14 21.55 12.41
C ASP A 306 35.80 20.09 12.18
N GLU A 307 34.79 19.80 11.36
CA GLU A 307 34.41 18.43 11.06
C GLU A 307 35.49 17.70 10.28
N ALA A 308 36.38 17.05 11.04
CA ALA A 308 37.29 16.04 10.57
C ALA A 308 38.40 16.55 9.64
N PHE A 309 39.29 17.40 10.18
CA PHE A 309 40.62 17.58 9.59
C PHE A 309 41.60 16.54 10.15
N ASP A 310 42.38 15.98 9.30
CA ASP A 310 43.59 15.31 9.74
C ASP A 310 44.56 16.39 10.26
N LYS A 311 44.60 16.56 11.59
CA LYS A 311 45.41 17.59 12.25
C LYS A 311 46.92 17.39 12.08
N ASP A 312 47.29 16.21 11.60
CA ASP A 312 48.70 15.85 11.34
C ASP A 312 49.15 16.25 9.93
N LEU A 313 48.23 16.71 9.07
CA LEU A 313 48.58 17.23 7.74
C LEU A 313 49.21 18.64 7.83
N PRO A 314 50.09 19.00 6.89
CA PRO A 314 50.52 20.39 6.70
C PRO A 314 49.33 21.33 6.54
N GLU A 315 49.42 22.55 7.08
CA GLU A 315 48.32 23.53 7.14
C GLU A 315 47.72 23.81 5.75
N LEU A 316 48.51 23.84 4.70
CA LEU A 316 48.02 24.02 3.33
C LEU A 316 47.20 22.81 2.83
N ASP A 317 47.59 21.61 3.22
CA ASP A 317 46.84 20.40 2.89
C ASP A 317 45.55 20.28 3.68
N GLN A 318 45.50 20.76 4.93
CA GLN A 318 44.28 20.88 5.70
C GLN A 318 43.29 21.82 4.99
N LEU A 319 43.74 22.97 4.48
CA LEU A 319 42.89 23.90 3.72
C LEU A 319 42.35 23.29 2.42
N ARG A 320 43.19 22.49 1.73
CA ARG A 320 42.77 21.72 0.53
C ARG A 320 41.71 20.69 0.89
N GLU A 321 41.85 20.01 2.02
CA GLU A 321 40.87 19.07 2.52
C GLU A 321 39.53 19.76 2.84
N VAL A 322 39.55 20.93 3.48
CA VAL A 322 38.34 21.75 3.72
C VAL A 322 37.65 22.08 2.40
N TYR A 323 38.42 22.59 1.45
CA TYR A 323 37.90 22.91 0.12
C TYR A 323 37.21 21.70 -0.51
N ALA A 324 37.87 20.53 -0.51
CA ALA A 324 37.29 19.31 -1.09
C ALA A 324 36.03 18.83 -0.36
N LYS A 325 36.01 18.92 0.97
CA LYS A 325 34.84 18.57 1.76
C LYS A 325 33.65 19.49 1.47
N ILE A 326 33.85 20.80 1.41
CA ILE A 326 32.77 21.75 1.07
C ILE A 326 32.21 21.45 -0.31
N MET A 327 33.05 21.21 -1.32
CA MET A 327 32.63 20.92 -2.69
C MET A 327 31.95 19.55 -2.79
N THR A 328 32.40 18.57 -2.01
CA THR A 328 31.78 17.23 -1.97
C THR A 328 30.42 17.28 -1.28
N ARG A 329 30.29 18.02 -0.17
CA ARG A 329 29.01 18.28 0.50
C ARG A 329 28.00 18.90 -0.47
N LYS A 330 28.43 19.90 -1.24
CA LYS A 330 27.59 20.48 -2.27
C LYS A 330 27.16 19.45 -3.32
N ALA A 331 28.08 18.62 -3.81
CA ALA A 331 27.77 17.58 -4.80
C ALA A 331 26.79 16.52 -4.23
N ILE A 332 26.93 16.15 -2.97
CA ILE A 332 26.01 15.23 -2.27
C ILE A 332 24.61 15.86 -2.15
N TYR A 333 24.56 17.13 -1.71
CA TYR A 333 23.29 17.84 -1.59
C TYR A 333 22.56 17.95 -2.94
N ASP A 334 23.27 18.40 -3.98
CA ASP A 334 22.74 18.54 -5.34
C ASP A 334 22.26 17.18 -5.89
N ALA A 335 22.96 16.07 -5.60
CA ALA A 335 22.57 14.73 -5.99
C ALA A 335 21.28 14.26 -5.32
N MET A 336 21.14 14.46 -4.01
CA MET A 336 19.95 14.08 -3.27
C MET A 336 18.74 14.93 -3.67
N GLN A 337 18.95 16.24 -3.88
CA GLN A 337 17.92 17.13 -4.42
C GLN A 337 17.46 16.66 -5.81
N THR A 338 18.38 16.34 -6.69
CA THR A 338 18.08 15.85 -8.04
C THR A 338 17.27 14.56 -7.98
N MET A 339 17.63 13.63 -7.10
CA MET A 339 16.91 12.36 -6.91
C MET A 339 15.45 12.61 -6.45
N GLU A 340 15.25 13.46 -5.45
CA GLU A 340 13.92 13.77 -4.94
C GLU A 340 13.05 14.46 -6.00
N TYR A 341 13.59 15.44 -6.73
CA TYR A 341 12.89 16.12 -7.82
C TYR A 341 12.54 15.16 -8.97
N GLN A 342 13.48 14.31 -9.41
CA GLN A 342 13.24 13.37 -10.51
C GLN A 342 12.18 12.31 -10.15
N ILE A 343 12.14 11.83 -8.92
CA ILE A 343 11.12 10.89 -8.46
C ILE A 343 9.74 11.54 -8.54
N ASN A 344 9.60 12.81 -8.15
CA ASN A 344 8.31 13.51 -8.13
C ASN A 344 7.89 14.08 -9.50
N SER A 345 8.83 14.36 -10.40
CA SER A 345 8.54 14.97 -11.71
C SER A 345 8.46 13.95 -12.85
N ASN A 346 9.12 12.80 -12.73
CA ASN A 346 9.16 11.79 -13.77
C ASN A 346 8.06 10.75 -13.57
N ARG A 347 6.96 10.89 -14.31
CA ARG A 347 5.91 9.87 -14.33
C ARG A 347 6.36 8.61 -15.09
N VAL A 348 5.89 7.46 -14.66
CA VAL A 348 6.05 6.18 -15.37
C VAL A 348 5.18 6.17 -16.64
N SER A 349 5.36 5.20 -17.51
CA SER A 349 4.60 5.06 -18.77
C SER A 349 3.09 4.97 -18.56
N ASN A 350 2.63 4.49 -17.41
CA ASN A 350 1.22 4.42 -17.00
C ASN A 350 0.70 5.72 -16.33
N GLY A 351 1.51 6.80 -16.31
CA GLY A 351 1.11 8.10 -15.78
C GLY A 351 1.22 8.25 -14.26
N GLN A 352 1.61 7.20 -13.55
CA GLN A 352 1.73 7.20 -12.08
C GLN A 352 3.10 7.73 -11.65
N THR A 353 3.16 8.34 -10.46
CA THR A 353 4.43 8.61 -9.77
C THR A 353 4.98 7.30 -9.22
N PRO A 354 6.29 6.99 -9.37
CA PRO A 354 6.86 5.75 -8.86
C PRO A 354 6.67 5.62 -7.35
N PHE A 355 6.16 4.47 -6.90
CA PHE A 355 6.13 4.14 -5.48
C PHE A 355 7.52 3.72 -5.03
N VAL A 356 8.19 4.59 -4.30
CA VAL A 356 9.56 4.33 -3.86
C VAL A 356 9.76 4.73 -2.41
N THR A 357 10.49 3.89 -1.68
CA THR A 357 10.97 4.13 -0.32
C THR A 357 12.48 4.26 -0.35
N VAL A 358 13.04 5.14 0.46
CA VAL A 358 14.49 5.30 0.67
C VAL A 358 14.76 5.05 2.15
N GLY A 359 15.48 3.95 2.43
CA GLY A 359 15.97 3.60 3.76
C GLY A 359 17.39 4.11 3.97
N PHE A 360 17.67 4.72 5.14
CA PHE A 360 18.99 5.27 5.50
C PHE A 360 19.11 5.42 7.03
N GLY A 361 20.29 5.78 7.53
CA GLY A 361 20.48 6.10 8.95
C GLY A 361 21.60 5.36 9.65
N LEU A 362 22.21 4.35 9.04
CA LEU A 362 23.21 3.48 9.68
C LEU A 362 24.67 3.86 9.41
N GLY A 363 24.95 4.51 8.29
CA GLY A 363 26.31 4.86 7.93
C GLY A 363 26.92 5.93 8.86
N THR A 364 28.09 5.67 9.41
CA THR A 364 28.77 6.56 10.40
C THR A 364 29.96 7.31 9.81
N SER A 365 30.41 6.99 8.58
CA SER A 365 31.45 7.73 7.91
C SER A 365 31.01 9.17 7.61
N TRP A 366 31.95 10.09 7.47
CA TRP A 366 31.64 11.47 7.08
C TRP A 366 30.77 11.52 5.80
N PHE A 367 31.06 10.70 4.81
CA PHE A 367 30.32 10.66 3.54
C PHE A 367 28.87 10.18 3.73
N ALA A 368 28.68 9.09 4.45
CA ALA A 368 27.36 8.54 4.72
C ALA A 368 26.51 9.51 5.59
N ARG A 369 27.13 10.15 6.58
CA ARG A 369 26.46 11.19 7.41
C ARG A 369 26.03 12.39 6.57
N GLU A 370 26.87 12.86 5.63
CA GLU A 370 26.53 13.97 4.73
C GLU A 370 25.41 13.58 3.76
N ILE A 371 25.34 12.31 3.31
CA ILE A 371 24.22 11.82 2.49
C ILE A 371 22.93 11.83 3.30
N GLN A 372 22.94 11.31 4.54
CA GLN A 372 21.78 11.35 5.46
C GLN A 372 21.31 12.78 5.69
N ARG A 373 22.23 13.70 6.00
CA ARG A 373 21.96 15.11 6.20
C ARG A 373 21.33 15.76 4.96
N ALA A 374 21.87 15.46 3.78
CA ALA A 374 21.37 15.99 2.51
C ALA A 374 19.94 15.48 2.20
N ILE A 375 19.65 14.21 2.46
CA ILE A 375 18.28 13.64 2.32
C ILE A 375 17.30 14.41 3.22
N LEU A 376 17.62 14.59 4.48
CA LEU A 376 16.76 15.26 5.45
C LEU A 376 16.58 16.75 5.15
N LEU A 377 17.66 17.46 4.82
CA LEU A 377 17.59 18.90 4.52
C LEU A 377 16.81 19.19 3.23
N ASN A 378 16.97 18.41 2.19
CA ASN A 378 16.19 18.54 0.97
C ASN A 378 14.71 18.34 1.26
N ARG A 379 14.35 17.32 2.06
CA ARG A 379 12.96 17.08 2.46
C ARG A 379 12.41 18.25 3.30
N ILE A 380 13.15 18.77 4.26
CA ILE A 380 12.74 19.93 5.06
C ILE A 380 12.51 21.15 4.16
N HIS A 381 13.41 21.39 3.20
CA HIS A 381 13.28 22.49 2.27
C HIS A 381 12.01 22.37 1.41
N GLY A 382 11.66 21.17 0.95
CA GLY A 382 10.51 20.92 0.09
C GLY A 382 10.75 21.24 -1.39
N LEU A 383 9.73 20.93 -2.22
CA LEU A 383 9.82 21.02 -3.67
C LEU A 383 9.38 22.38 -4.21
N GLY A 384 10.16 22.93 -5.12
CA GLY A 384 9.85 24.16 -5.83
C GLY A 384 9.90 25.43 -4.97
N LYS A 385 9.48 26.55 -5.56
CA LYS A 385 9.45 27.85 -4.88
C LYS A 385 8.46 27.90 -3.71
N ASP A 386 7.37 27.13 -3.81
CA ASP A 386 6.29 27.09 -2.82
C ASP A 386 6.54 26.02 -1.75
N ARG A 387 7.69 25.35 -1.80
CA ARG A 387 8.16 24.38 -0.78
C ARG A 387 7.15 23.28 -0.47
N HIS A 388 6.50 22.74 -1.53
CA HIS A 388 5.57 21.62 -1.37
C HIS A 388 6.21 20.41 -0.71
N THR A 389 5.45 19.74 0.14
CA THR A 389 5.88 18.47 0.72
C THR A 389 5.95 17.40 -0.35
N ALA A 390 7.13 16.76 -0.51
CA ALA A 390 7.31 15.66 -1.44
C ALA A 390 6.55 14.41 -0.94
N ILE A 391 5.68 13.87 -1.78
CA ILE A 391 4.97 12.61 -1.47
C ILE A 391 5.96 11.43 -1.56
N PHE A 392 6.80 11.41 -2.59
CA PHE A 392 7.85 10.40 -2.81
C PHE A 392 9.24 11.05 -2.89
N PRO A 393 10.31 10.29 -2.56
CA PRO A 393 10.28 8.96 -1.94
C PRO A 393 9.72 9.03 -0.52
N LYS A 394 9.10 7.93 -0.07
CA LYS A 394 8.88 7.70 1.35
C LYS A 394 10.25 7.59 2.01
N LEU A 395 10.51 8.40 3.02
CA LEU A 395 11.75 8.33 3.78
C LEU A 395 11.56 7.45 5.01
N VAL A 396 12.51 6.54 5.23
CA VAL A 396 12.54 5.65 6.40
C VAL A 396 13.91 5.76 7.06
N PHE A 397 13.93 6.32 8.26
CA PHE A 397 15.15 6.50 9.06
C PHE A 397 15.32 5.32 10.02
N THR A 398 16.47 4.68 9.98
CA THR A 398 16.77 3.55 10.84
C THR A 398 17.40 4.03 12.13
N ILE A 399 16.80 3.67 13.27
CA ILE A 399 17.33 3.93 14.61
C ILE A 399 17.96 2.66 15.17
N LYS A 400 19.20 2.79 15.67
CA LYS A 400 19.98 1.69 16.24
C LYS A 400 20.82 2.18 17.42
N HIS A 401 20.81 1.41 18.52
CA HIS A 401 21.70 1.68 19.67
C HIS A 401 23.15 1.62 19.25
N GLY A 402 23.94 2.57 19.75
CA GLY A 402 25.37 2.74 19.42
C GLY A 402 25.63 3.41 18.06
N ILE A 403 24.58 3.81 17.31
CA ILE A 403 24.70 4.54 16.05
C ILE A 403 24.02 5.91 16.16
N ASN A 404 22.75 5.97 16.57
CA ASN A 404 21.98 7.21 16.57
C ASN A 404 20.79 7.19 17.56
N ALA A 405 20.64 6.15 18.38
CA ALA A 405 19.51 6.05 19.30
C ALA A 405 19.70 6.95 20.52
N ASP A 406 20.90 6.98 21.10
CA ASP A 406 21.20 7.55 22.39
C ASP A 406 22.05 8.82 22.27
N GLU A 407 21.91 9.73 23.26
CA GLU A 407 22.76 10.91 23.34
C GLU A 407 24.23 10.48 23.51
N GLY A 408 25.08 10.96 22.62
CA GLY A 408 26.50 10.56 22.53
C GLY A 408 26.82 9.54 21.45
N ASP A 409 25.83 8.93 20.82
CA ASP A 409 26.02 8.13 19.61
C ASP A 409 26.54 8.99 18.45
N PRO A 410 27.33 8.41 17.53
CA PRO A 410 27.99 9.17 16.47
C PRO A 410 27.04 9.91 15.52
N ASN A 411 25.81 9.45 15.36
CA ASN A 411 24.77 10.01 14.48
C ASN A 411 23.55 10.54 15.27
N TYR A 412 23.67 10.82 16.56
CA TYR A 412 22.57 11.34 17.36
C TYR A 412 22.05 12.69 16.83
N ASP A 413 22.93 13.56 16.35
CA ASP A 413 22.60 14.82 15.70
C ASP A 413 21.70 14.61 14.45
N LEU A 414 21.89 13.52 13.72
CA LEU A 414 21.07 13.15 12.57
C LEU A 414 19.69 12.62 13.00
N LYS A 415 19.57 11.94 14.16
CA LYS A 415 18.26 11.63 14.78
C LYS A 415 17.49 12.91 15.10
N GLN A 416 18.18 13.91 15.68
CA GLN A 416 17.55 15.22 15.98
C GLN A 416 17.07 15.91 14.68
N LEU A 417 17.86 15.86 13.62
CA LEU A 417 17.46 16.40 12.32
C LEU A 417 16.30 15.59 11.70
N ALA A 418 16.27 14.26 11.90
CA ALA A 418 15.16 13.41 11.46
C ALA A 418 13.85 13.71 12.20
N LEU A 419 13.91 13.99 13.52
CA LEU A 419 12.78 14.46 14.33
C LEU A 419 12.24 15.79 13.79
N GLU A 420 13.12 16.74 13.55
CA GLU A 420 12.72 18.03 12.96
C GLU A 420 12.05 17.83 11.59
N CYS A 421 12.64 17.00 10.75
CA CYS A 421 12.08 16.69 9.43
C CYS A 421 10.71 16.03 9.54
N SER A 422 10.56 15.06 10.43
CA SER A 422 9.30 14.32 10.64
C SER A 422 8.18 15.25 11.14
N THR A 423 8.47 16.19 12.05
CA THR A 423 7.48 17.15 12.53
C THR A 423 7.05 18.17 11.48
N LYS A 424 7.91 18.46 10.49
CA LYS A 424 7.65 19.45 9.43
C LYS A 424 7.08 18.83 8.15
N ARG A 425 7.37 17.54 7.87
CA ARG A 425 7.09 16.91 6.58
C ARG A 425 6.45 15.53 6.70
N MET A 426 6.12 15.10 7.92
CA MET A 426 5.53 13.78 8.23
C MET A 426 6.45 12.59 7.84
N TYR A 427 7.60 12.87 7.25
CA TYR A 427 8.69 11.94 6.97
C TYR A 427 10.00 12.47 7.57
N PRO A 428 10.94 11.58 7.94
CA PRO A 428 10.91 10.13 7.79
C PRO A 428 10.00 9.43 8.80
N ASP A 429 9.46 8.25 8.39
CA ASP A 429 9.04 7.24 9.34
C ASP A 429 10.28 6.58 9.94
N VAL A 430 10.15 5.86 11.07
CA VAL A 430 11.28 5.22 11.73
C VAL A 430 11.14 3.72 11.81
N VAL A 431 12.25 3.01 11.56
CA VAL A 431 12.40 1.59 11.84
C VAL A 431 13.44 1.39 12.93
N PHE A 432 13.15 0.51 13.86
CA PHE A 432 14.02 0.21 14.99
C PHE A 432 14.78 -1.08 14.68
N TYR A 433 16.08 -0.94 14.40
CA TYR A 433 16.93 -2.00 13.88
C TYR A 433 16.80 -3.33 14.64
N ASP A 434 17.02 -3.30 15.95
CA ASP A 434 17.04 -4.51 16.76
C ASP A 434 15.67 -5.19 16.82
N ASN A 435 14.59 -4.40 16.81
CA ASN A 435 13.23 -4.92 16.83
C ASN A 435 12.84 -5.51 15.47
N ILE A 436 13.25 -4.91 14.36
CA ILE A 436 13.08 -5.50 13.02
C ILE A 436 13.80 -6.85 12.93
N VAL A 437 15.05 -6.94 13.42
CA VAL A 437 15.80 -8.20 13.45
C VAL A 437 15.08 -9.26 14.27
N LYS A 438 14.52 -8.90 15.43
CA LYS A 438 13.73 -9.84 16.26
C LYS A 438 12.46 -10.34 15.56
N ILE A 439 11.78 -9.46 14.78
CA ILE A 439 10.52 -9.79 14.11
C ILE A 439 10.76 -10.57 12.83
N THR A 440 11.76 -10.20 12.03
CA THR A 440 11.95 -10.69 10.65
C THR A 440 13.18 -11.59 10.46
N GLY A 441 14.04 -11.72 11.47
CA GLY A 441 15.25 -12.54 11.42
C GLY A 441 16.51 -11.85 10.91
N SER A 442 16.40 -10.78 10.08
CA SER A 442 17.52 -9.91 9.69
C SER A 442 17.02 -8.49 9.42
N PHE A 443 17.93 -7.51 9.40
CA PHE A 443 17.55 -6.12 9.15
C PHE A 443 17.40 -5.86 7.66
N LYS A 444 16.33 -5.13 7.31
CA LYS A 444 16.12 -4.49 6.02
C LYS A 444 15.04 -3.42 6.11
N ALA A 445 15.08 -2.44 5.22
CA ALA A 445 14.02 -1.46 5.09
C ALA A 445 12.73 -2.11 4.56
N PRO A 446 11.55 -1.55 4.89
CA PRO A 446 10.29 -2.05 4.34
C PRO A 446 10.24 -1.85 2.82
N MET A 447 9.72 -2.86 2.10
CA MET A 447 9.40 -2.73 0.69
C MET A 447 8.12 -1.91 0.51
N GLY A 448 8.19 -0.90 -0.34
CA GLY A 448 7.04 -0.05 -0.61
C GLY A 448 6.49 0.58 0.69
N CYS A 449 5.20 0.34 0.99
CA CYS A 449 4.57 0.99 2.14
C CYS A 449 4.92 0.36 3.50
N ARG A 450 4.83 -0.97 3.64
CA ARG A 450 5.05 -1.66 4.92
C ARG A 450 5.41 -3.15 4.80
N SER A 451 5.68 -3.66 3.59
CA SER A 451 6.00 -5.07 3.40
C SER A 451 7.42 -5.38 3.88
N PHE A 452 7.59 -6.45 4.63
CA PHE A 452 8.90 -6.94 5.04
C PHE A 452 9.18 -8.32 4.48
N LEU A 453 10.43 -8.52 4.09
CA LEU A 453 10.97 -9.85 3.80
C LEU A 453 11.47 -10.47 5.10
N GLN A 454 11.41 -11.78 5.20
CA GLN A 454 12.06 -12.50 6.29
C GLN A 454 13.56 -12.64 6.01
N GLY A 455 14.38 -12.88 7.03
CA GLY A 455 15.78 -13.23 6.87
C GLY A 455 15.92 -14.39 5.88
N TRP A 456 16.90 -14.30 4.96
CA TRP A 456 17.13 -15.34 3.97
C TRP A 456 18.63 -15.52 3.72
N ILE A 457 19.08 -16.72 3.99
CA ILE A 457 20.47 -17.12 3.73
C ILE A 457 20.50 -17.83 2.38
N ASP A 458 21.30 -17.32 1.45
CA ASP A 458 21.46 -17.96 0.15
C ASP A 458 22.08 -19.36 0.33
N PRO A 459 21.37 -20.42 -0.04
CA PRO A 459 21.88 -21.79 0.13
C PRO A 459 23.15 -22.08 -0.69
N LYS A 460 23.48 -21.26 -1.66
CA LYS A 460 24.69 -21.42 -2.48
C LYS A 460 25.90 -20.71 -1.88
N THR A 461 25.74 -19.52 -1.36
CA THR A 461 26.85 -18.70 -0.81
C THR A 461 26.95 -18.77 0.70
N GLY A 462 25.87 -19.11 1.40
CA GLY A 462 25.79 -19.06 2.87
C GLY A 462 25.69 -17.64 3.43
N GLU A 463 25.48 -16.64 2.60
CA GLU A 463 25.37 -15.23 2.99
C GLU A 463 23.92 -14.83 3.27
N ASP A 464 23.71 -13.91 4.22
CA ASP A 464 22.42 -13.25 4.42
C ASP A 464 22.20 -12.24 3.28
N VAL A 465 21.11 -12.42 2.54
CA VAL A 465 20.79 -11.62 1.36
C VAL A 465 19.61 -10.70 1.67
N GLU A 466 19.89 -9.41 1.80
CA GLU A 466 18.90 -8.39 2.02
C GLU A 466 18.21 -7.98 0.72
N ASP A 467 19.00 -7.56 -0.29
CA ASP A 467 18.54 -7.01 -1.58
C ASP A 467 18.37 -8.08 -2.67
N GLY A 468 17.82 -7.70 -3.82
CA GLY A 468 17.56 -8.62 -4.92
C GLY A 468 16.39 -9.56 -4.66
N ARG A 469 15.40 -9.15 -3.87
CA ARG A 469 14.27 -9.96 -3.43
C ARG A 469 12.94 -9.26 -3.66
N MET A 470 11.83 -10.01 -3.64
CA MET A 470 10.52 -9.50 -4.03
C MET A 470 9.37 -10.15 -3.29
N ASN A 471 8.21 -9.51 -3.34
CA ASN A 471 6.91 -10.05 -2.98
C ASN A 471 6.10 -10.33 -4.26
N LEU A 472 5.54 -11.55 -4.37
CA LEU A 472 4.81 -12.01 -5.56
C LEU A 472 3.37 -11.53 -5.61
N GLY A 473 2.81 -11.12 -4.49
CA GLY A 473 1.47 -10.56 -4.39
C GLY A 473 0.77 -10.82 -3.07
N VAL A 474 -0.43 -10.27 -2.95
CA VAL A 474 -1.23 -10.25 -1.72
C VAL A 474 -2.63 -10.77 -1.99
N VAL A 475 -3.18 -11.51 -1.03
CA VAL A 475 -4.62 -11.82 -0.92
C VAL A 475 -5.05 -11.48 0.49
N THR A 476 -6.10 -10.67 0.65
CA THR A 476 -6.58 -10.24 1.98
C THR A 476 -7.91 -10.89 2.31
N VAL A 477 -8.04 -11.37 3.54
CA VAL A 477 -9.24 -12.00 4.08
C VAL A 477 -10.08 -10.97 4.84
N ASN A 478 -11.40 -11.03 4.63
CA ASN A 478 -12.38 -10.23 5.37
C ASN A 478 -12.72 -10.93 6.69
N VAL A 479 -11.97 -10.60 7.75
CA VAL A 479 -12.17 -11.23 9.06
C VAL A 479 -13.51 -10.84 9.70
N PRO A 480 -13.98 -9.57 9.63
CA PRO A 480 -15.33 -9.19 10.07
C PRO A 480 -16.45 -10.04 9.47
N ARG A 481 -16.35 -10.36 8.16
CA ARG A 481 -17.33 -11.22 7.48
C ARG A 481 -17.42 -12.60 8.12
N ILE A 482 -16.30 -13.22 8.46
CA ILE A 482 -16.25 -14.54 9.11
C ILE A 482 -16.96 -14.46 10.47
N ALA A 483 -16.70 -13.39 11.23
CA ALA A 483 -17.34 -13.17 12.51
C ALA A 483 -18.85 -12.94 12.38
N LEU A 484 -19.30 -12.12 11.43
CA LEU A 484 -20.72 -11.89 11.16
C LEU A 484 -21.45 -13.18 10.75
N GLU A 485 -20.87 -13.98 9.86
CA GLU A 485 -21.43 -15.27 9.41
C GLU A 485 -21.45 -16.32 10.51
N SER A 486 -20.61 -16.19 11.54
CA SER A 486 -20.61 -17.10 12.69
C SER A 486 -21.82 -16.90 13.61
N HIS A 487 -22.48 -15.76 13.54
CA HIS A 487 -23.59 -15.36 14.42
C HIS A 487 -23.26 -15.46 15.91
N GLY A 488 -22.03 -15.14 16.29
CA GLY A 488 -21.52 -15.19 17.66
C GLY A 488 -21.12 -16.59 18.16
N ASP A 489 -21.16 -17.61 17.32
CA ASP A 489 -20.67 -18.95 17.62
C ASP A 489 -19.18 -19.06 17.27
N VAL A 490 -18.34 -19.18 18.31
CA VAL A 490 -16.87 -19.24 18.17
C VAL A 490 -16.41 -20.51 17.41
N ASP A 491 -17.06 -21.66 17.63
CA ASP A 491 -16.70 -22.90 16.92
C ASP A 491 -17.05 -22.80 15.43
N ARG A 492 -18.18 -22.15 15.13
CA ARG A 492 -18.55 -21.84 13.74
C ARG A 492 -17.61 -20.85 13.11
N PHE A 493 -17.17 -19.84 13.84
CA PHE A 493 -16.16 -18.88 13.38
C PHE A 493 -14.90 -19.60 12.90
N TRP A 494 -14.36 -20.51 13.71
CA TRP A 494 -13.12 -21.21 13.35
C TRP A 494 -13.30 -22.17 12.16
N ARG A 495 -14.45 -22.80 12.01
CA ARG A 495 -14.72 -23.62 10.80
C ARG A 495 -14.76 -22.75 9.54
N LEU A 496 -15.48 -21.62 9.59
CA LEU A 496 -15.55 -20.68 8.47
C LEU A 496 -14.17 -20.04 8.18
N PHE A 497 -13.40 -19.77 9.23
CA PHE A 497 -12.03 -19.28 9.12
C PHE A 497 -11.16 -20.27 8.32
N ASP A 498 -11.16 -21.54 8.66
CA ASP A 498 -10.39 -22.56 7.98
C ASP A 498 -10.79 -22.68 6.49
N GLU A 499 -12.09 -22.63 6.19
CA GLU A 499 -12.59 -22.61 4.80
C GLU A 499 -12.09 -21.38 4.02
N ARG A 500 -12.08 -20.20 4.62
CA ARG A 500 -11.60 -18.95 4.00
C ARG A 500 -10.08 -18.97 3.81
N MET A 501 -9.35 -19.55 4.76
CA MET A 501 -7.89 -19.71 4.64
C MET A 501 -7.54 -20.62 3.47
N GLU A 502 -8.25 -21.73 3.28
CA GLU A 502 -8.03 -22.61 2.13
C GLU A 502 -8.29 -21.90 0.80
N THR A 503 -9.36 -21.10 0.71
CA THR A 503 -9.64 -20.30 -0.49
C THR A 503 -8.57 -19.24 -0.74
N ALA A 504 -8.10 -18.58 0.32
CA ALA A 504 -7.01 -17.60 0.23
C ALA A 504 -5.69 -18.28 -0.20
N HIS A 505 -5.41 -19.48 0.29
CA HIS A 505 -4.25 -20.28 -0.12
C HIS A 505 -4.27 -20.60 -1.61
N GLN A 506 -5.39 -21.06 -2.14
CA GLN A 506 -5.56 -21.32 -3.59
C GLN A 506 -5.31 -20.05 -4.41
N ALA A 507 -5.77 -18.91 -3.92
CA ALA A 507 -5.53 -17.62 -4.57
C ALA A 507 -4.04 -17.24 -4.56
N LEU A 508 -3.32 -17.50 -3.48
CA LEU A 508 -1.88 -17.24 -3.37
C LEU A 508 -1.07 -18.20 -4.25
N GLN A 509 -1.44 -19.48 -4.29
CA GLN A 509 -0.83 -20.47 -5.21
C GLN A 509 -1.02 -20.05 -6.67
N PHE A 510 -2.19 -19.54 -7.01
CA PHE A 510 -2.46 -19.01 -8.35
C PHE A 510 -1.56 -17.82 -8.69
N ARG A 511 -1.32 -16.90 -7.74
CA ARG A 511 -0.36 -15.80 -7.94
C ARG A 511 1.06 -16.30 -8.23
N ILE A 512 1.55 -17.24 -7.42
CA ILE A 512 2.86 -17.86 -7.64
C ILE A 512 2.92 -18.48 -9.04
N MET A 513 1.91 -19.26 -9.43
CA MET A 513 1.83 -19.89 -10.74
C MET A 513 1.88 -18.85 -11.86
N ARG A 514 1.20 -17.72 -11.73
CA ARG A 514 1.23 -16.63 -12.71
C ARG A 514 2.59 -15.95 -12.79
N CYS A 515 3.21 -15.59 -11.66
CA CYS A 515 4.55 -14.99 -11.65
C CYS A 515 5.60 -15.89 -12.28
N LYS A 516 5.51 -17.22 -12.10
CA LYS A 516 6.41 -18.21 -12.72
C LYS A 516 6.32 -18.27 -14.23
N GLN A 517 5.27 -17.77 -14.84
CA GLN A 517 5.11 -17.71 -16.31
C GLN A 517 5.85 -16.52 -16.93
N ALA A 518 6.40 -15.62 -16.12
CA ALA A 518 7.30 -14.60 -16.62
C ALA A 518 8.56 -15.22 -17.21
N THR A 519 9.12 -14.53 -18.19
CA THR A 519 10.44 -14.84 -18.77
C THR A 519 11.40 -13.69 -18.47
N PRO A 520 12.71 -13.92 -18.43
CA PRO A 520 13.67 -12.85 -18.15
C PRO A 520 13.59 -11.66 -19.10
N VAL A 521 13.02 -11.86 -20.30
CA VAL A 521 12.84 -10.78 -21.29
C VAL A 521 11.59 -9.94 -21.08
N ASN A 522 10.64 -10.39 -20.24
CA ASN A 522 9.44 -9.59 -19.91
C ASN A 522 9.80 -8.35 -19.06
N ALA A 523 10.79 -8.49 -18.17
CA ALA A 523 11.28 -7.42 -17.32
C ALA A 523 12.82 -7.54 -17.17
N PRO A 524 13.60 -7.13 -18.20
CA PRO A 524 15.05 -7.35 -18.21
C PRO A 524 15.76 -6.71 -17.02
N THR A 525 15.34 -5.52 -16.60
CA THR A 525 15.90 -4.81 -15.44
C THR A 525 15.78 -5.65 -14.17
N LEU A 526 14.62 -6.31 -13.98
CA LEU A 526 14.40 -7.16 -12.80
C LEU A 526 15.23 -8.45 -12.87
N PHE A 527 15.20 -9.16 -13.99
CA PHE A 527 15.69 -10.53 -14.06
C PHE A 527 17.06 -10.70 -14.69
N ARG A 528 17.48 -9.77 -15.57
CA ARG A 528 18.74 -9.91 -16.35
C ARG A 528 19.83 -8.92 -15.94
N TYR A 529 19.46 -7.75 -15.40
CA TYR A 529 20.42 -6.67 -15.18
C TYR A 529 20.65 -6.33 -13.71
N GLY A 530 20.36 -7.27 -12.81
CA GLY A 530 20.85 -7.24 -11.44
C GLY A 530 19.83 -6.85 -10.38
N ALA A 531 18.65 -6.31 -10.73
CA ALA A 531 17.70 -5.93 -9.69
C ALA A 531 17.28 -7.14 -8.81
N PHE A 532 17.03 -8.33 -9.41
CA PHE A 532 16.81 -9.59 -8.69
C PHE A 532 17.88 -10.63 -9.01
N GLY A 533 18.52 -10.52 -10.13
CA GLY A 533 19.53 -11.43 -10.60
C GLY A 533 20.01 -11.10 -12.01
N ARG A 534 20.89 -11.95 -12.54
CA ARG A 534 21.49 -11.82 -13.88
C ARG A 534 21.23 -13.10 -14.68
N LEU A 535 19.94 -13.34 -14.97
CA LEU A 535 19.50 -14.53 -15.71
C LEU A 535 19.74 -14.36 -17.21
N ASP A 536 19.98 -15.49 -17.90
CA ASP A 536 19.94 -15.53 -19.34
C ASP A 536 18.49 -15.46 -19.87
N ALA A 537 18.33 -15.08 -21.14
CA ALA A 537 17.00 -14.84 -21.72
C ALA A 537 16.06 -16.05 -21.66
N ASN A 538 16.59 -17.25 -21.64
CA ASN A 538 15.85 -18.52 -21.64
C ASN A 538 15.78 -19.19 -20.26
N ASP A 539 16.34 -18.58 -19.23
CA ASP A 539 16.30 -19.12 -17.88
C ASP A 539 14.88 -19.08 -17.30
N ASN A 540 14.64 -19.96 -16.34
CA ASN A 540 13.38 -19.98 -15.60
C ASN A 540 13.46 -19.02 -14.40
N VAL A 541 12.56 -18.03 -14.35
CA VAL A 541 12.51 -17.04 -13.24
C VAL A 541 12.17 -17.68 -11.89
N ASP A 542 11.55 -18.87 -11.86
CA ASP A 542 11.19 -19.58 -10.62
C ASP A 542 12.41 -19.83 -9.71
N GLN A 543 13.63 -19.93 -10.27
CA GLN A 543 14.85 -20.04 -9.48
C GLN A 543 15.12 -18.85 -8.56
N LEU A 544 14.51 -17.68 -8.84
CA LEU A 544 14.57 -16.49 -7.99
C LEU A 544 13.46 -16.45 -6.94
N PHE A 545 12.48 -17.37 -7.00
CA PHE A 545 11.33 -17.39 -6.09
C PHE A 545 11.44 -18.49 -5.04
N ARG A 546 12.05 -19.62 -5.39
CA ARG A 546 12.15 -20.81 -4.54
C ARG A 546 13.12 -20.65 -3.37
N ASN A 547 13.06 -21.64 -2.48
CA ASN A 547 13.83 -21.69 -1.23
C ASN A 547 13.56 -20.49 -0.32
N GLU A 548 12.29 -20.05 -0.31
CA GLU A 548 11.81 -18.90 0.49
C GLU A 548 12.45 -17.54 0.12
N ARG A 549 13.11 -17.42 -1.04
CA ARG A 549 13.72 -16.16 -1.47
C ARG A 549 12.67 -15.10 -1.77
N ALA A 550 11.57 -15.46 -2.46
CA ALA A 550 10.43 -14.58 -2.66
C ALA A 550 9.36 -14.82 -1.61
N THR A 551 8.62 -13.77 -1.27
CA THR A 551 7.47 -13.84 -0.36
C THR A 551 6.15 -13.76 -1.12
N VAL A 552 5.10 -14.31 -0.51
CA VAL A 552 3.72 -14.10 -0.91
C VAL A 552 2.89 -13.85 0.35
N SER A 553 1.93 -12.93 0.31
CA SER A 553 1.36 -12.38 1.52
C SER A 553 -0.12 -12.73 1.70
N LEU A 554 -0.45 -13.32 2.86
CA LEU A 554 -1.79 -13.51 3.37
C LEU A 554 -2.19 -12.31 4.22
N GLY A 555 -3.05 -11.45 3.69
CA GLY A 555 -3.49 -10.24 4.37
C GLY A 555 -4.74 -10.39 5.19
N TYR A 556 -4.98 -9.45 6.09
CA TYR A 556 -6.20 -9.33 6.89
C TYR A 556 -6.53 -7.88 7.21
N ILE A 557 -7.81 -7.60 7.47
CA ILE A 557 -8.31 -6.32 8.02
C ILE A 557 -9.40 -6.57 9.05
N GLY A 558 -9.73 -5.56 9.84
CA GLY A 558 -10.94 -5.54 10.67
C GLY A 558 -10.88 -6.42 11.91
N LEU A 559 -9.73 -6.53 12.59
CA LEU A 559 -9.66 -7.31 13.84
C LEU A 559 -10.53 -6.70 14.94
N TYR A 560 -10.66 -5.36 14.98
CA TYR A 560 -11.54 -4.70 15.94
C TYR A 560 -12.99 -5.16 15.75
N GLU A 561 -13.51 -5.05 14.53
CA GLU A 561 -14.90 -5.39 14.20
C GLU A 561 -15.17 -6.88 14.37
N ALA A 562 -14.25 -7.74 13.94
CA ALA A 562 -14.37 -9.18 14.13
C ALA A 562 -14.46 -9.57 15.62
N THR A 563 -13.66 -8.92 16.45
CA THR A 563 -13.66 -9.14 17.90
C THR A 563 -14.91 -8.57 18.54
N ALA A 564 -15.41 -7.43 18.05
CA ALA A 564 -16.62 -6.80 18.57
C ALA A 564 -17.87 -7.68 18.43
N VAL A 565 -17.95 -8.57 17.45
CA VAL A 565 -19.05 -9.55 17.31
C VAL A 565 -19.16 -10.46 18.55
N PHE A 566 -18.05 -10.79 19.20
CA PHE A 566 -18.02 -11.72 20.34
C PHE A 566 -17.95 -11.02 21.71
N TYR A 567 -17.27 -9.88 21.78
CA TYR A 567 -16.98 -9.16 23.03
C TYR A 567 -17.73 -7.83 23.14
N GLY A 568 -18.51 -7.45 22.09
CA GLY A 568 -19.23 -6.18 22.02
C GLY A 568 -18.30 -5.01 21.65
N LYS A 569 -18.88 -3.90 21.16
CA LYS A 569 -18.14 -2.73 20.67
C LYS A 569 -17.21 -2.08 21.70
N ASN A 570 -17.51 -2.22 22.99
CA ASN A 570 -16.75 -1.62 24.08
C ASN A 570 -15.55 -2.45 24.52
N TRP A 571 -15.17 -3.51 23.79
CA TRP A 571 -14.00 -4.28 24.11
C TRP A 571 -12.70 -3.45 23.96
N MET A 572 -12.72 -2.41 23.10
CA MET A 572 -11.73 -1.32 23.09
C MET A 572 -12.42 -0.01 23.48
N ARG A 573 -11.69 0.86 24.17
CA ARG A 573 -12.17 2.15 24.70
C ARG A 573 -11.07 3.18 24.48
N ASP A 574 -11.39 4.47 24.74
CA ASP A 574 -10.39 5.53 24.66
C ASP A 574 -9.14 5.19 25.45
N HIS A 575 -9.30 4.60 26.63
CA HIS A 575 -8.19 4.13 27.45
C HIS A 575 -8.39 2.65 27.81
N GLY A 576 -7.59 1.79 27.17
CA GLY A 576 -7.53 0.36 27.45
C GLY A 576 -8.47 -0.50 26.61
N TRP A 577 -8.33 -1.79 26.80
CA TRP A 577 -9.04 -2.84 26.06
C TRP A 577 -9.36 -4.03 26.97
N ASP A 578 -10.29 -4.87 26.51
CA ASP A 578 -10.54 -6.17 27.14
C ASP A 578 -9.37 -7.13 26.82
N PRO A 579 -8.69 -7.67 27.83
CA PRO A 579 -7.59 -8.63 27.60
C PRO A 579 -8.03 -9.90 26.85
N GLN A 580 -9.26 -10.37 27.05
CA GLN A 580 -9.76 -11.56 26.34
C GLN A 580 -10.07 -11.23 24.88
N GLY A 581 -10.59 -10.03 24.61
CA GLY A 581 -10.76 -9.53 23.24
C GLY A 581 -9.44 -9.40 22.51
N LYS A 582 -8.40 -8.82 23.16
CA LYS A 582 -7.04 -8.77 22.58
C LYS A 582 -6.50 -10.17 22.29
N GLU A 583 -6.65 -11.11 23.22
CA GLU A 583 -6.16 -12.48 23.01
C GLU A 583 -6.87 -13.18 21.85
N PHE A 584 -8.19 -12.96 21.69
CA PHE A 584 -8.94 -13.49 20.55
C PHE A 584 -8.42 -12.91 19.22
N ALA A 585 -8.19 -11.59 19.16
CA ALA A 585 -7.61 -10.94 17.99
C ALA A 585 -6.21 -11.47 17.65
N LEU A 586 -5.37 -11.67 18.67
CA LEU A 586 -4.03 -12.26 18.52
C LEU A 586 -4.11 -13.72 18.05
N GLU A 587 -5.08 -14.52 18.55
CA GLU A 587 -5.25 -15.90 18.13
C GLU A 587 -5.57 -16.04 16.64
N ILE A 588 -6.37 -15.10 16.09
CA ILE A 588 -6.65 -15.06 14.66
C ILE A 588 -5.34 -14.91 13.87
N VAL A 589 -4.52 -13.93 14.21
CA VAL A 589 -3.25 -13.68 13.51
C VAL A 589 -2.23 -14.80 13.72
N ARG A 590 -2.23 -15.38 14.92
CA ARG A 590 -1.37 -16.52 15.27
C ARG A 590 -1.69 -17.76 14.44
N ARG A 591 -2.99 -18.07 14.23
CA ARG A 591 -3.41 -19.18 13.35
C ARG A 591 -3.07 -18.90 11.88
N MET A 592 -3.25 -17.68 11.41
CA MET A 592 -2.81 -17.30 10.07
C MET A 592 -1.30 -17.51 9.89
N ASN A 593 -0.50 -17.12 10.89
CA ASN A 593 0.95 -17.29 10.87
C ASN A 593 1.34 -18.77 10.84
N GLN A 594 0.65 -19.62 11.60
CA GLN A 594 0.93 -21.06 11.60
C GLN A 594 0.64 -21.69 10.24
N LEU A 595 -0.50 -21.35 9.62
CA LEU A 595 -0.84 -21.79 8.26
C LEU A 595 0.21 -21.36 7.24
N CYS A 596 0.65 -20.09 7.30
CA CYS A 596 1.71 -19.61 6.41
C CYS A 596 3.01 -20.42 6.56
N LYS A 597 3.40 -20.76 7.78
CA LYS A 597 4.57 -21.63 8.04
C LYS A 597 4.40 -23.02 7.45
N ASP A 598 3.22 -23.61 7.62
CA ASP A 598 2.93 -24.96 7.11
C ASP A 598 2.95 -24.98 5.57
N TRP A 599 2.37 -23.97 4.92
CA TRP A 599 2.42 -23.81 3.46
C TRP A 599 3.84 -23.57 2.95
N SER A 600 4.62 -22.74 3.65
CA SER A 600 6.03 -22.49 3.29
C SER A 600 6.85 -23.78 3.32
N ALA A 601 6.70 -24.56 4.36
CA ALA A 601 7.40 -25.83 4.51
C ALA A 601 6.99 -26.86 3.44
N ALA A 602 5.71 -26.85 3.04
CA ALA A 602 5.19 -27.80 2.04
C ALA A 602 5.58 -27.42 0.60
N GLU A 603 5.66 -26.14 0.26
CA GLU A 603 5.72 -25.68 -1.12
C GLU A 603 7.06 -25.03 -1.51
N GLY A 604 7.88 -24.62 -0.53
CA GLY A 604 9.20 -24.01 -0.74
C GLY A 604 9.16 -22.55 -1.23
N TYR A 605 8.05 -21.85 -1.01
CA TYR A 605 7.89 -20.39 -1.15
C TYR A 605 7.65 -19.80 0.24
N HIS A 606 8.01 -18.54 0.47
CA HIS A 606 7.77 -17.92 1.77
C HIS A 606 6.38 -17.28 1.84
N TYR A 607 5.46 -17.97 2.48
CA TYR A 607 4.16 -17.40 2.86
C TYR A 607 4.31 -16.60 4.15
N SER A 608 3.74 -15.41 4.19
CA SER A 608 3.81 -14.56 5.38
C SER A 608 2.51 -13.80 5.63
N VAL A 609 2.17 -13.62 6.89
CA VAL A 609 1.00 -12.81 7.27
C VAL A 609 1.33 -11.33 7.10
N TYR A 610 0.40 -10.60 6.54
CA TYR A 610 0.55 -9.21 6.14
C TYR A 610 -0.59 -8.35 6.71
N SER A 611 -0.24 -7.39 7.53
CA SER A 611 -1.21 -6.39 8.01
C SER A 611 -1.52 -5.44 6.86
N THR A 612 -2.56 -5.77 6.09
CA THR A 612 -2.84 -5.16 4.79
C THR A 612 -2.92 -3.64 4.88
N PRO A 613 -2.19 -2.88 4.04
CA PRO A 613 -2.37 -1.45 3.89
C PRO A 613 -3.61 -1.18 3.04
N ALA A 614 -4.76 -1.20 3.67
CA ALA A 614 -6.02 -1.07 2.96
C ALA A 614 -6.35 0.41 2.71
N GLU A 615 -6.34 0.84 1.45
CA GLU A 615 -6.83 2.16 1.03
C GLU A 615 -8.33 2.12 0.72
N SER A 616 -8.72 1.43 -0.35
CA SER A 616 -10.11 1.27 -0.76
C SER A 616 -10.78 0.01 -0.18
N LEU A 617 -9.99 -0.93 0.33
CA LEU A 617 -10.48 -2.24 0.74
C LEU A 617 -11.32 -2.20 2.02
N THR A 618 -10.99 -1.32 2.97
CA THR A 618 -11.76 -1.13 4.20
C THR A 618 -13.17 -0.63 3.90
N ASP A 619 -13.32 0.29 2.94
CA ASP A 619 -14.59 0.75 2.39
C ASP A 619 -15.33 -0.38 1.66
N ARG A 620 -14.65 -1.06 0.74
CA ARG A 620 -15.26 -2.11 -0.09
C ARG A 620 -15.85 -3.24 0.75
N PHE A 621 -15.10 -3.77 1.70
CA PHE A 621 -15.57 -4.87 2.55
C PHE A 621 -16.70 -4.42 3.48
N ASN A 622 -16.57 -3.28 4.11
CA ASN A 622 -17.61 -2.74 4.98
C ASN A 622 -18.93 -2.54 4.21
N ARG A 623 -18.89 -1.92 3.02
CA ARG A 623 -20.08 -1.70 2.20
C ARG A 623 -20.78 -3.00 1.80
N ILE A 624 -20.01 -4.01 1.32
CA ILE A 624 -20.58 -5.31 0.95
C ILE A 624 -21.21 -6.01 2.17
N ASP A 625 -20.58 -5.89 3.34
CA ASP A 625 -21.07 -6.51 4.57
C ASP A 625 -22.30 -5.79 5.10
N ARG A 626 -22.33 -4.46 5.03
CA ARG A 626 -23.51 -3.67 5.39
C ARG A 626 -24.69 -3.97 4.47
N ASP A 627 -24.48 -4.13 3.17
CA ASP A 627 -25.51 -4.54 2.22
C ASP A 627 -26.08 -5.92 2.55
N LYS A 628 -25.26 -6.85 3.05
CA LYS A 628 -25.64 -8.22 3.36
C LYS A 628 -26.27 -8.40 4.75
N PHE A 629 -25.73 -7.76 5.77
CA PHE A 629 -26.08 -7.97 7.18
C PHE A 629 -26.83 -6.79 7.81
N GLY A 630 -26.95 -5.66 7.11
CA GLY A 630 -27.44 -4.42 7.67
C GLY A 630 -26.39 -3.70 8.53
N GLU A 631 -26.83 -2.69 9.23
CA GLU A 631 -26.04 -1.97 10.22
C GLU A 631 -25.94 -2.78 11.51
N VAL A 632 -24.73 -3.20 11.85
CA VAL A 632 -24.40 -3.96 13.05
C VAL A 632 -23.51 -3.10 13.92
N GLU A 633 -23.97 -2.77 15.12
CA GLU A 633 -23.30 -1.89 16.08
C GLU A 633 -21.89 -2.37 16.41
N GLY A 634 -20.89 -1.49 16.25
CA GLY A 634 -19.47 -1.78 16.46
C GLY A 634 -18.83 -2.62 15.36
N VAL A 635 -19.54 -2.90 14.26
CA VAL A 635 -19.04 -3.71 13.15
C VAL A 635 -19.22 -3.00 11.80
N THR A 636 -20.47 -2.68 11.42
CA THR A 636 -20.78 -2.05 10.13
C THR A 636 -21.41 -0.66 10.28
N ASP A 637 -21.37 -0.08 11.45
CA ASP A 637 -21.94 1.23 11.79
C ASP A 637 -21.06 2.43 11.38
N HIS A 638 -19.81 2.18 10.93
CA HIS A 638 -18.95 3.13 10.25
C HIS A 638 -18.87 2.81 8.75
N ASP A 639 -18.44 3.77 7.91
CA ASP A 639 -18.33 3.57 6.46
C ASP A 639 -17.01 2.91 6.04
N PHE A 640 -16.27 2.36 6.99
CA PHE A 640 -15.00 1.68 6.78
C PHE A 640 -14.73 0.67 7.90
N TYR A 641 -13.90 -0.34 7.61
CA TYR A 641 -13.34 -1.23 8.62
C TYR A 641 -11.99 -0.72 9.12
N THR A 642 -11.65 -1.04 10.35
CA THR A 642 -10.34 -0.74 10.93
C THR A 642 -9.24 -1.45 10.14
N ASN A 643 -8.17 -0.73 9.83
CA ASN A 643 -7.01 -1.30 9.17
C ASN A 643 -6.33 -2.34 10.05
N SER A 644 -6.20 -3.57 9.52
CA SER A 644 -5.46 -4.67 10.13
C SER A 644 -5.66 -4.80 11.66
N PHE A 645 -4.61 -4.60 12.46
CA PHE A 645 -4.59 -4.72 13.92
C PHE A 645 -4.70 -3.37 14.66
N HIS A 646 -4.84 -2.27 13.93
CA HIS A 646 -4.75 -0.94 14.54
C HIS A 646 -5.87 -0.67 15.54
N TYR A 647 -5.56 0.19 16.49
CA TYR A 647 -6.57 0.82 17.35
C TYR A 647 -7.54 1.63 16.48
N PRO A 648 -8.86 1.57 16.72
CA PRO A 648 -9.82 2.37 15.97
C PRO A 648 -9.49 3.85 15.99
N VAL A 649 -9.57 4.50 14.83
CA VAL A 649 -9.12 5.90 14.66
C VAL A 649 -9.97 6.92 15.40
N TRP A 650 -11.20 6.56 15.75
CA TRP A 650 -12.13 7.40 16.53
C TRP A 650 -11.96 7.29 18.06
N LEU A 651 -11.17 6.33 18.53
CA LEU A 651 -10.83 6.20 19.94
C LEU A 651 -9.57 7.01 20.26
N GLN A 652 -9.48 7.49 21.49
CA GLN A 652 -8.43 8.41 21.94
C GLN A 652 -7.50 7.79 22.99
N PRO A 653 -6.75 6.70 22.69
CA PRO A 653 -5.69 6.23 23.57
C PRO A 653 -4.54 7.25 23.62
N THR A 654 -3.71 7.16 24.64
CA THR A 654 -2.40 7.79 24.57
C THR A 654 -1.51 7.07 23.55
N PRO A 655 -0.45 7.71 22.99
CA PRO A 655 0.48 7.02 22.09
C PRO A 655 1.04 5.74 22.70
N MET A 656 1.34 5.75 24.01
CA MET A 656 1.88 4.63 24.73
C MET A 656 0.88 3.48 24.86
N GLU A 657 -0.35 3.77 25.26
CA GLU A 657 -1.42 2.75 25.34
C GLU A 657 -1.68 2.11 23.97
N LYS A 658 -1.72 2.93 22.92
CA LYS A 658 -1.89 2.43 21.55
C LYS A 658 -0.76 1.48 21.16
N LEU A 659 0.49 1.89 21.38
CA LEU A 659 1.66 1.09 21.06
C LEU A 659 1.75 -0.17 21.93
N ASP A 660 1.35 -0.13 23.21
CA ASP A 660 1.26 -1.30 24.08
C ASP A 660 0.23 -2.32 23.61
N TYR A 661 -0.88 -1.85 23.05
CA TYR A 661 -1.86 -2.75 22.43
C TYR A 661 -1.29 -3.39 21.16
N GLU A 662 -0.68 -2.60 20.29
CA GLU A 662 -0.30 -3.01 18.94
C GLU A 662 1.00 -3.82 18.84
N LYS A 663 1.90 -3.72 19.83
CA LYS A 663 3.27 -4.26 19.79
C LYS A 663 3.39 -5.78 19.53
N ASP A 664 2.37 -6.56 19.91
CA ASP A 664 2.44 -8.02 19.83
C ASP A 664 2.10 -8.59 18.44
N PHE A 665 1.29 -7.87 17.65
CA PHE A 665 0.80 -8.34 16.35
C PHE A 665 1.88 -8.52 15.28
N PRO A 666 2.89 -7.63 15.15
CA PRO A 666 3.95 -7.76 14.15
C PRO A 666 4.76 -9.07 14.25
N TYR A 667 4.87 -9.66 15.44
CA TYR A 667 5.57 -10.93 15.62
C TYR A 667 4.89 -12.11 14.91
N TYR A 668 3.58 -12.01 14.68
CA TYR A 668 2.80 -13.00 13.93
C TYR A 668 2.48 -12.54 12.52
N ALA A 669 2.52 -11.23 12.26
CA ALA A 669 2.28 -10.61 10.97
C ALA A 669 3.57 -10.00 10.39
N SER A 670 4.67 -10.75 10.44
CA SER A 670 6.01 -10.28 10.07
C SER A 670 6.21 -9.99 8.57
N GLY A 671 5.29 -10.40 7.71
CA GLY A 671 5.31 -10.11 6.27
C GLY A 671 5.02 -8.64 5.92
N GLY A 672 4.50 -7.87 6.87
CA GLY A 672 4.29 -6.44 6.69
C GLY A 672 3.45 -5.82 7.79
N PHE A 673 3.94 -4.74 8.34
CA PHE A 673 3.31 -4.00 9.44
C PHE A 673 3.85 -2.58 9.51
N ILE A 674 3.10 -1.70 10.16
CA ILE A 674 3.52 -0.36 10.58
C ILE A 674 2.57 0.09 11.69
N ASN A 675 3.11 0.75 12.71
CA ASN A 675 2.32 1.38 13.77
C ASN A 675 2.18 2.86 13.46
N TYR A 676 1.06 3.48 13.80
CA TYR A 676 0.82 4.91 13.60
C TYR A 676 0.42 5.57 14.90
N CYS A 677 0.92 6.79 15.11
CA CYS A 677 0.39 7.68 16.13
C CYS A 677 -0.03 9.01 15.50
N GLU A 678 -1.20 9.50 15.90
CA GLU A 678 -1.74 10.80 15.48
C GLU A 678 -1.30 11.86 16.50
N PHE A 679 -0.57 12.87 16.03
CA PHE A 679 -0.02 13.93 16.86
C PHE A 679 -0.65 15.29 16.55
N PRO A 680 -0.68 16.21 17.49
CA PRO A 680 -0.87 17.64 17.19
C PRO A 680 0.35 18.18 16.43
N CYS A 681 0.36 19.46 16.08
CA CYS A 681 1.54 20.09 15.51
C CYS A 681 2.71 20.08 16.53
N LEU A 682 3.77 19.35 16.22
CA LEU A 682 4.95 19.15 17.10
C LEU A 682 6.17 19.95 16.65
N GLN A 683 6.05 20.88 15.71
CA GLN A 683 7.19 21.65 15.20
C GLN A 683 7.89 22.47 16.32
N ALA A 684 7.12 22.97 17.28
CA ALA A 684 7.65 23.70 18.44
C ALA A 684 8.25 22.80 19.53
N ASN A 685 7.92 21.48 19.52
CA ASN A 685 8.37 20.53 20.51
C ASN A 685 8.73 19.15 19.92
N PRO A 686 9.81 19.05 19.14
CA PRO A 686 10.26 17.77 18.59
C PRO A 686 10.62 16.72 19.65
N LYS A 687 10.98 17.15 20.88
CA LYS A 687 11.29 16.23 21.99
C LYS A 687 10.11 15.37 22.41
N ALA A 688 8.88 15.88 22.21
CA ALA A 688 7.67 15.09 22.40
C ALA A 688 7.65 13.85 21.48
N LEU A 689 8.00 14.05 20.25
CA LEU A 689 8.10 12.96 19.28
C LEU A 689 9.26 12.02 19.63
N GLU A 690 10.41 12.56 20.05
CA GLU A 690 11.56 11.76 20.50
C GLU A 690 11.18 10.80 21.63
N ALA A 691 10.48 11.28 22.64
CA ALA A 691 10.02 10.45 23.76
C ALA A 691 9.13 9.29 23.30
N VAL A 692 8.27 9.50 22.29
CA VAL A 692 7.46 8.41 21.72
C VAL A 692 8.31 7.44 20.89
N TRP A 693 9.29 7.92 20.12
CA TRP A 693 10.19 7.06 19.37
C TRP A 693 11.01 6.17 20.32
N ASP A 694 11.56 6.75 21.40
CA ASP A 694 12.35 6.02 22.39
C ASP A 694 11.47 4.99 23.13
N TYR A 695 10.24 5.37 23.51
CA TYR A 695 9.28 4.46 24.09
C TYR A 695 8.98 3.27 23.13
N ALA A 696 8.67 3.56 21.89
CA ALA A 696 8.37 2.55 20.87
C ALA A 696 9.54 1.58 20.70
N TYR A 697 10.79 2.09 20.64
CA TYR A 697 11.98 1.25 20.57
C TYR A 697 12.06 0.28 21.75
N ASN A 698 11.88 0.82 22.96
CA ASN A 698 12.05 0.07 24.20
C ASN A 698 11.00 -1.03 24.39
N ILE A 699 9.76 -0.84 23.93
CA ILE A 699 8.69 -1.82 24.07
C ILE A 699 8.64 -2.87 22.95
N GLY A 700 9.50 -2.77 21.94
CA GLY A 700 9.62 -3.77 20.87
C GLY A 700 8.86 -3.41 19.58
N ILE A 701 8.42 -2.18 19.36
CA ILE A 701 7.87 -1.73 18.07
C ILE A 701 8.96 -1.82 17.01
N GLY A 702 8.64 -2.40 15.86
CA GLY A 702 9.60 -2.52 14.76
C GLY A 702 9.57 -1.33 13.81
N TYR A 703 8.39 -0.76 13.55
CA TYR A 703 8.19 0.28 12.54
C TYR A 703 7.10 1.26 12.97
N LEU A 704 7.42 2.54 13.02
CA LEU A 704 6.52 3.59 13.48
C LEU A 704 6.41 4.73 12.44
N GLY A 705 5.19 5.04 12.05
CA GLY A 705 4.83 6.21 11.27
C GLY A 705 4.31 7.34 12.15
N THR A 706 4.78 8.55 11.90
CA THR A 706 4.35 9.76 12.60
C THR A 706 3.32 10.49 11.76
N ASN A 707 2.11 10.68 12.29
CA ASN A 707 1.08 11.49 11.65
C ASN A 707 0.97 12.81 12.41
N THR A 708 1.38 13.90 11.78
CA THR A 708 1.31 15.27 12.33
C THR A 708 0.72 16.21 11.29
N PRO A 709 -0.05 17.24 11.67
CA PRO A 709 -0.58 18.22 10.73
C PRO A 709 0.53 18.97 10.00
N ILE A 710 0.50 18.94 8.67
CA ILE A 710 1.47 19.62 7.80
C ILE A 710 0.79 20.32 6.61
N ASP A 711 -0.52 20.52 6.69
CA ASP A 711 -1.26 21.21 5.63
C ASP A 711 -0.86 22.71 5.61
N HIS A 712 -0.80 23.28 4.41
CA HIS A 712 -0.41 24.67 4.23
C HIS A 712 -1.35 25.38 3.25
N CYS A 713 -1.80 26.57 3.64
CA CYS A 713 -2.56 27.49 2.80
C CYS A 713 -1.65 28.57 2.23
N PHE A 714 -1.45 28.60 0.93
CA PHE A 714 -0.62 29.63 0.26
C PHE A 714 -1.30 31.00 0.19
N GLU A 715 -2.60 31.10 0.49
CA GLU A 715 -3.34 32.36 0.46
C GLU A 715 -3.23 33.13 1.79
N CYS A 716 -3.43 32.48 2.93
CA CYS A 716 -3.35 33.13 4.25
C CYS A 716 -2.08 32.79 5.05
N GLY A 717 -1.27 31.81 4.60
CA GLY A 717 -0.06 31.36 5.28
C GLY A 717 -0.32 30.40 6.46
N PHE A 718 -1.55 29.88 6.63
CA PHE A 718 -1.85 28.93 7.69
C PHE A 718 -1.05 27.64 7.50
N GLU A 719 -0.44 27.14 8.56
CA GLU A 719 0.19 25.81 8.64
C GLU A 719 -0.46 25.03 9.79
N GLY A 720 -0.96 23.81 9.49
CA GLY A 720 -1.61 23.01 10.52
C GLY A 720 -2.56 21.95 9.93
N ASP A 721 -3.66 21.71 10.61
CA ASP A 721 -4.65 20.69 10.23
C ASP A 721 -5.84 21.36 9.51
N PHE A 722 -6.07 20.98 8.27
CA PHE A 722 -7.24 21.45 7.52
C PHE A 722 -8.48 20.66 7.96
N GLU A 723 -9.60 21.37 8.03
CA GLU A 723 -10.89 20.78 8.40
C GLU A 723 -11.42 19.88 7.26
N PRO A 724 -11.80 18.63 7.54
CA PRO A 724 -12.49 17.80 6.58
C PRO A 724 -13.89 18.33 6.30
N THR A 725 -14.35 18.20 5.05
CA THR A 725 -15.69 18.54 4.58
C THR A 725 -16.23 17.39 3.72
N GLU A 726 -17.52 17.41 3.39
CA GLU A 726 -18.11 16.38 2.50
C GLU A 726 -17.43 16.35 1.12
N GLU A 727 -16.89 17.48 0.65
CA GLU A 727 -16.26 17.63 -0.65
C GLU A 727 -14.73 17.54 -0.64
N GLY A 728 -14.11 17.49 0.56
CA GLY A 728 -12.64 17.47 0.68
C GLY A 728 -12.14 18.10 1.98
N PHE A 729 -11.25 19.08 1.86
CA PHE A 729 -10.62 19.78 3.00
C PHE A 729 -10.60 21.29 2.78
N LYS A 730 -10.78 22.05 3.84
CA LYS A 730 -10.70 23.54 3.82
C LYS A 730 -9.75 24.07 4.89
N CYS A 731 -9.12 25.20 4.61
CA CYS A 731 -8.32 25.94 5.55
C CYS A 731 -9.20 26.49 6.70
N PRO A 732 -8.87 26.23 7.99
CA PRO A 732 -9.68 26.70 9.11
C PRO A 732 -9.63 28.23 9.28
N GLU A 733 -8.57 28.90 8.82
CA GLU A 733 -8.40 30.35 8.98
C GLU A 733 -9.17 31.15 7.91
N CYS A 734 -9.06 30.80 6.64
CA CYS A 734 -9.67 31.58 5.55
C CYS A 734 -10.77 30.83 4.78
N GLY A 735 -11.03 29.55 5.08
CA GLY A 735 -12.03 28.75 4.40
C GLY A 735 -11.64 28.33 2.97
N ASN A 736 -10.39 28.57 2.56
CA ASN A 736 -9.92 28.21 1.22
C ASN A 736 -9.84 26.71 1.04
N SER A 737 -10.39 26.18 -0.07
CA SER A 737 -10.34 24.77 -0.48
C SER A 737 -9.80 24.58 -1.91
N ASP A 738 -9.26 25.65 -2.52
CA ASP A 738 -8.72 25.62 -3.87
C ASP A 738 -7.46 24.73 -3.94
N PRO A 739 -7.47 23.64 -4.74
CA PRO A 739 -6.34 22.73 -4.87
C PRO A 739 -5.02 23.39 -5.28
N ASP A 740 -5.08 24.50 -6.03
CA ASP A 740 -3.90 25.23 -6.50
C ASP A 740 -3.31 26.15 -5.43
N LYS A 741 -4.09 26.43 -4.37
CA LYS A 741 -3.71 27.34 -3.27
C LYS A 741 -3.57 26.63 -1.93
N CYS A 742 -3.84 25.33 -1.88
CA CYS A 742 -3.79 24.52 -0.68
C CYS A 742 -2.88 23.31 -0.89
N ASN A 743 -1.92 23.11 0.01
CA ASN A 743 -1.12 21.90 0.06
C ASN A 743 -1.62 21.02 1.22
N VAL A 744 -2.64 20.21 0.94
CA VAL A 744 -3.18 19.26 1.92
C VAL A 744 -2.46 17.93 1.79
N THR A 745 -1.84 17.48 2.87
CA THR A 745 -1.08 16.24 2.88
C THR A 745 -1.53 15.36 4.04
N LYS A 746 -2.11 14.22 3.72
CA LYS A 746 -2.60 13.25 4.70
C LYS A 746 -1.96 11.89 4.48
N ARG A 747 -1.83 11.11 5.54
CA ARG A 747 -1.44 9.72 5.41
C ARG A 747 -2.64 8.89 4.98
N THR A 748 -2.52 8.22 3.82
CA THR A 748 -3.60 7.39 3.27
C THR A 748 -3.51 5.94 3.76
N CYS A 749 -2.30 5.41 3.78
CA CYS A 749 -1.98 4.10 4.36
C CYS A 749 -0.49 4.08 4.76
N GLY A 750 0.37 3.39 4.05
CA GLY A 750 1.83 3.48 4.23
C GLY A 750 2.47 4.69 3.57
N TYR A 751 1.76 5.41 2.71
CA TYR A 751 2.22 6.58 1.98
C TYR A 751 1.43 7.84 2.37
N LEU A 752 1.98 8.99 2.00
CA LEU A 752 1.26 10.26 2.03
C LEU A 752 0.46 10.44 0.74
N GLY A 753 -0.62 11.20 0.81
CA GLY A 753 -1.43 11.59 -0.33
C GLY A 753 -1.92 13.02 -0.20
N ASN A 754 -2.29 13.61 -1.32
CA ASN A 754 -2.97 14.90 -1.36
C ASN A 754 -4.44 14.68 -1.76
N PRO A 755 -5.36 14.61 -0.78
CA PRO A 755 -6.77 14.28 -1.05
C PRO A 755 -7.52 15.38 -1.80
N VAL A 756 -7.02 16.61 -1.81
CA VAL A 756 -7.63 17.72 -2.56
C VAL A 756 -7.36 17.59 -4.05
N GLN A 757 -6.12 17.24 -4.42
CA GLN A 757 -5.74 17.02 -5.82
C GLN A 757 -6.12 15.63 -6.32
N ARG A 758 -6.18 14.63 -5.44
CA ARG A 758 -6.43 13.24 -5.76
C ARG A 758 -7.45 12.67 -4.78
N PRO A 759 -8.74 12.86 -5.06
CA PRO A 759 -9.81 12.40 -4.19
C PRO A 759 -9.73 10.90 -3.90
N MET A 760 -10.05 10.54 -2.67
CA MET A 760 -10.06 9.16 -2.17
C MET A 760 -11.48 8.59 -2.20
N VAL A 761 -11.60 7.26 -2.07
CA VAL A 761 -12.89 6.61 -1.83
C VAL A 761 -13.53 7.12 -0.53
N HIS A 762 -14.87 7.08 -0.47
CA HIS A 762 -15.64 7.65 0.63
C HIS A 762 -15.18 7.15 2.00
N GLY A 763 -15.11 5.84 2.21
CA GLY A 763 -14.72 5.30 3.52
C GLY A 763 -13.28 5.64 3.93
N ARG A 764 -12.37 5.94 2.99
CA ARG A 764 -11.04 6.46 3.34
C ARG A 764 -11.09 7.92 3.78
N HIS A 765 -11.93 8.72 3.12
CA HIS A 765 -12.16 10.09 3.54
C HIS A 765 -12.75 10.14 4.95
N GLU A 766 -13.77 9.34 5.23
CA GLU A 766 -14.40 9.20 6.55
C GLU A 766 -13.40 8.72 7.61
N GLU A 767 -12.57 7.73 7.30
CA GLU A 767 -11.53 7.28 8.23
C GLU A 767 -10.57 8.40 8.63
N ILE A 768 -10.13 9.23 7.67
CA ILE A 768 -9.26 10.38 7.95
C ILE A 768 -10.00 11.46 8.74
N ALA A 769 -11.27 11.71 8.43
CA ALA A 769 -12.10 12.70 9.13
C ALA A 769 -12.34 12.32 10.61
N HIS A 770 -12.40 11.03 10.92
CA HIS A 770 -12.62 10.53 12.27
C HIS A 770 -11.35 10.33 13.10
N ARG A 771 -10.16 10.60 12.54
CA ARG A 771 -8.90 10.46 13.29
C ARG A 771 -8.82 11.44 14.44
N VAL A 772 -8.62 10.92 15.65
CA VAL A 772 -8.39 11.73 16.85
C VAL A 772 -6.90 11.79 17.19
N LYS A 773 -6.48 12.90 17.79
CA LYS A 773 -5.09 13.06 18.24
C LYS A 773 -4.87 12.29 19.54
N HIS A 774 -3.72 11.60 19.63
CA HIS A 774 -3.37 10.81 20.81
C HIS A 774 -2.68 11.64 21.91
N MET A 775 -2.35 12.89 21.62
CA MET A 775 -1.84 13.87 22.59
C MET A 775 -2.69 15.13 22.59
N ALA A 776 -2.90 15.73 23.78
CA ALA A 776 -3.60 17.01 23.89
C ALA A 776 -2.63 18.17 23.74
N GLY A 777 -2.96 19.12 22.85
CA GLY A 777 -2.26 20.40 22.68
C GLY A 777 -0.82 20.29 22.15
N GLU A 778 -0.19 21.45 21.89
CA GLU A 778 1.19 21.55 21.40
C GLU A 778 2.25 21.19 22.47
N THR A 779 1.85 21.06 23.73
CA THR A 779 2.74 20.89 24.88
C THR A 779 3.01 19.44 25.25
N GLY A 780 2.36 18.47 24.61
CA GLY A 780 2.59 17.05 24.89
C GLY A 780 2.07 16.57 26.25
N ARG A 781 1.04 17.21 26.79
CA ARG A 781 0.34 16.72 27.99
C ARG A 781 -0.52 15.53 27.67
N VAL A 782 -0.40 14.47 28.45
CA VAL A 782 -1.21 13.26 28.32
C VAL A 782 -1.98 13.05 29.61
N THR A 783 -3.32 13.00 29.51
CA THR A 783 -4.15 12.58 30.62
C THR A 783 -4.43 11.08 30.49
N LEU A 784 -3.98 10.30 31.45
CA LEU A 784 -4.20 8.86 31.50
C LEU A 784 -5.66 8.57 31.90
N GLY A 785 -6.16 7.36 31.60
CA GLY A 785 -7.51 6.93 31.92
C GLY A 785 -7.88 6.92 33.44
N ASN A 786 -6.86 6.98 34.30
CA ASN A 786 -7.02 7.18 35.76
C ASN A 786 -7.16 8.65 36.15
N GLY A 787 -7.18 9.60 35.21
CA GLY A 787 -7.26 11.05 35.46
C GLY A 787 -5.90 11.70 35.78
N GLU A 788 -4.81 10.95 35.80
CA GLU A 788 -3.46 11.47 36.01
C GLU A 788 -2.96 12.16 34.73
N THR A 789 -2.54 13.41 34.83
CA THR A 789 -1.92 14.13 33.71
C THR A 789 -0.41 14.05 33.86
N ARG A 790 0.26 13.50 32.86
CA ARG A 790 1.72 13.46 32.77
C ARG A 790 2.18 14.48 31.73
N GLU A 791 3.15 15.29 32.14
CA GLU A 791 3.94 16.14 31.24
C GLU A 791 5.20 15.34 30.87
N TRP A 792 5.27 14.87 29.63
CA TRP A 792 6.32 13.94 29.16
C TRP A 792 7.72 14.58 29.06
N PHE A 793 7.88 15.86 29.45
CA PHE A 793 9.04 16.67 29.08
C PHE A 793 9.74 17.38 30.25
N GLU A 794 9.30 17.24 31.47
CA GLU A 794 9.96 17.90 32.64
C GLU A 794 11.01 17.03 33.33
N GLU A 795 11.15 15.76 33.04
CA GLU A 795 12.08 14.83 33.74
C GLU A 795 13.48 14.74 33.13
N THR A 796 13.80 15.50 32.09
CA THR A 796 15.15 15.57 31.52
C THR A 796 15.75 17.00 31.73
N LYS A 797 15.91 17.36 32.99
CA LYS A 797 16.89 18.41 33.37
C LYS A 797 18.03 17.80 34.10
#